data_3b50708338537628c255e92b5ea4238e
#
_entry.id   3b50708338537628c255e92b5ea4238e
#
_cell.length_a   1.000
_cell.length_b   1.000
_cell.length_c   1.000
_cell.angle_alpha   90.00
_cell.angle_beta   90.00
_cell.angle_gamma   90.00
#
_symmetry.space_group_name_H-M   'P 1'
#
loop_
_entity.id
_entity.type
_entity.pdbx_description
1 polymer ?
#
loop_
_entity_poly.entity_id
_entity_poly.type
_entity_poly.pdbx_seq_one_letter_code
_entity_poly.pdbx_strand_id
1 'polypeptide(L)'
;MVVSAMSSIPSKAEILDWIAANPTLNSKRDLAKAFGIKGAARIDLKRLLKELEEEGHLEKRRRSYRDPERLPPVTVLQVKAPDSAGDLFARPLEWHGDGVEPIVLVIPRASDPALGAGDRILAKLTVVHEADHNYEARLIRRIGTNPRRVLGIFRKTAEGGRILPVDKSGMNEWQVPEEARGGAKDGELVEAEAFGPAGRMGLPRARVTDRLGDPSAPKAASLIAIHQHGIPDHFPDAAVAEADRAKPMGLKDREDLRALPLVTIDPADARDRDDAVLAIPDDAADNEGGFILWVAIADVAAYVRPGSALDAEARKRGNSTYFPDRVVPMLPDRLSGDLCSLHADVPRACLAVRIRIDSFGRKLDHHFTRGLMTSDASLTYQEVQAAIDGEPSERTAPLLDPVLKPLFAAYHALSKARDERQPLDLDLPERKIVLGDDGRVTSVRFAERLDAHRLIEEFMVLANVCAAETLIAKKSPLLFRVHEEPPPEKLDALRETAQAAGYTLAKGQVLQTRHLNSLLNQAAGKDDAELINLSTLRSMTQAYYSPQNFGHFGLALKNYAHFTSPIRRYADLIVHRALIAAHGWGDDGLSAAEIEGLDQTAEHISDTERRSMMAERDTNDRYLAAYMADRVGNEFSGRISGIARFGVFVKLDETGADGLIPIRALGREYFHFDREAGLVAVADQAERGRQFVDRADQVGRTDRLRLAGQAVRVGSRDRESFGYLAGGPGDQQHPQVAEQVPGETGRVAAGTGDLFDRSEDSGGIALNHLVDHAEEQVGIGGTEYLEHVVERHFVAAVGDELVKGAERVAEAARSGTADHRDRGSINRYLLRRRHPG
;
A
#
# COMPACT_ATOMS: atom_id res chain seq x y z
N MET A 1 -0.20 51.13 59.57
CA MET A 1 0.49 49.86 59.40
C MET A 1 0.12 49.32 58.03
N VAL A 2 1.03 49.48 57.04
CA VAL A 2 0.85 48.93 55.69
C VAL A 2 1.51 47.58 55.73
N VAL A 3 0.69 46.52 55.67
CA VAL A 3 1.18 45.16 55.55
C VAL A 3 1.64 45.01 54.11
N SER A 4 2.94 44.90 53.88
CA SER A 4 3.57 44.56 52.62
C SER A 4 3.16 43.16 52.28
N ALA A 5 2.30 42.99 51.23
CA ALA A 5 2.03 41.69 50.67
C ALA A 5 3.33 41.13 50.08
N MET A 6 3.92 40.14 50.72
CA MET A 6 4.98 39.31 50.14
C MET A 6 4.40 38.62 48.90
N SER A 7 4.91 38.92 47.72
CA SER A 7 4.56 38.22 46.50
C SER A 7 5.04 36.75 46.63
N SER A 8 4.12 35.86 46.99
CA SER A 8 4.38 34.43 46.96
C SER A 8 4.62 34.00 45.51
N ILE A 9 5.61 33.20 45.31
CA ILE A 9 5.85 32.55 44.01
C ILE A 9 4.67 31.63 43.73
N PRO A 10 4.04 31.69 42.53
CA PRO A 10 2.90 30.84 42.24
C PRO A 10 3.31 29.37 42.24
N SER A 11 2.40 28.49 42.62
CA SER A 11 2.57 27.04 42.51
C SER A 11 2.61 26.58 41.05
N LYS A 12 3.12 25.38 40.80
CA LYS A 12 3.10 24.76 39.47
C LYS A 12 1.68 24.69 38.90
N ALA A 13 0.69 24.30 39.71
CA ALA A 13 -0.71 24.24 39.31
C ALA A 13 -1.27 25.60 38.89
N GLU A 14 -1.03 26.65 39.66
CA GLU A 14 -1.47 28.01 39.31
C GLU A 14 -0.85 28.55 38.02
N ILE A 15 0.40 28.15 37.73
CA ILE A 15 1.06 28.48 36.45
C ILE A 15 0.39 27.75 35.30
N LEU A 16 0.10 26.45 35.43
CA LEU A 16 -0.59 25.64 34.41
C LEU A 16 -2.00 26.15 34.15
N ASP A 17 -2.77 26.39 35.20
CA ASP A 17 -4.13 26.93 35.11
C ASP A 17 -4.17 28.31 34.42
N TRP A 18 -3.19 29.15 34.75
CA TRP A 18 -3.10 30.47 34.10
C TRP A 18 -2.73 30.38 32.63
N ILE A 19 -1.78 29.51 32.24
CA ILE A 19 -1.42 29.27 30.85
C ILE A 19 -2.60 28.68 30.08
N ALA A 20 -3.35 27.76 30.68
CA ALA A 20 -4.55 27.18 30.10
C ALA A 20 -5.65 28.24 29.85
N ALA A 21 -5.83 29.17 30.80
CA ALA A 21 -6.82 30.26 30.68
C ALA A 21 -6.36 31.40 29.75
N ASN A 22 -5.07 31.57 29.52
CA ASN A 22 -4.47 32.67 28.74
C ASN A 22 -3.55 32.22 27.63
N PRO A 23 -4.03 31.48 26.63
CA PRO A 23 -3.19 30.81 25.62
C PRO A 23 -2.39 31.76 24.70
N THR A 24 -2.72 33.06 24.68
CA THR A 24 -2.01 34.09 23.90
C THR A 24 -1.04 34.92 24.73
N LEU A 25 -1.11 34.86 26.07
CA LEU A 25 -0.30 35.66 27.03
C LEU A 25 0.60 34.73 27.85
N ASN A 26 1.29 33.80 27.23
CA ASN A 26 1.99 32.70 27.86
C ASN A 26 3.53 32.81 27.80
N SER A 27 4.05 34.04 27.62
CA SER A 27 5.49 34.24 27.72
C SER A 27 5.92 34.38 29.19
N LYS A 28 7.18 34.09 29.50
CA LYS A 28 7.77 34.34 30.84
C LYS A 28 7.51 35.75 31.36
N ARG A 29 7.45 36.77 30.46
CA ARG A 29 7.16 38.14 30.78
C ARG A 29 5.70 38.34 31.19
N ASP A 30 4.79 37.67 30.46
CA ASP A 30 3.35 37.77 30.73
C ASP A 30 3.01 37.08 32.05
N LEU A 31 3.59 35.92 32.32
CA LEU A 31 3.46 35.18 33.58
C LEU A 31 3.99 36.03 34.74
N ALA A 32 5.21 36.60 34.60
CA ALA A 32 5.79 37.49 35.63
C ALA A 32 4.92 38.71 35.89
N LYS A 33 4.22 39.28 34.87
CA LYS A 33 3.30 40.39 34.99
C LYS A 33 2.00 39.96 35.67
N ALA A 34 1.43 38.85 35.28
CA ALA A 34 0.19 38.30 35.82
C ALA A 34 0.28 38.00 37.31
N PHE A 35 1.36 37.37 37.72
CA PHE A 35 1.62 37.02 39.13
C PHE A 35 2.36 38.09 39.93
N GLY A 36 2.58 39.27 39.37
CA GLY A 36 3.22 40.38 40.06
C GLY A 36 4.71 40.14 40.40
N ILE A 37 5.37 39.22 39.76
CA ILE A 37 6.75 38.77 40.08
C ILE A 37 7.80 39.79 39.61
N LYS A 38 8.58 40.33 40.55
CA LYS A 38 9.60 41.34 40.30
C LYS A 38 10.95 40.92 40.90
N GLY A 39 12.05 41.54 40.44
CA GLY A 39 13.39 41.35 41.01
C GLY A 39 13.90 39.91 40.97
N ALA A 40 14.51 39.45 42.08
CA ALA A 40 15.12 38.12 42.20
C ALA A 40 14.13 36.98 42.06
N ALA A 41 12.82 37.13 42.42
CA ALA A 41 11.79 36.12 42.27
C ALA A 41 11.54 35.68 40.82
N ARG A 42 12.02 36.44 39.82
CA ARG A 42 11.99 35.98 38.40
C ARG A 42 12.94 34.81 38.12
N ILE A 43 13.93 34.57 38.97
CA ILE A 43 14.83 33.43 38.87
C ILE A 43 14.09 32.18 39.28
N ASP A 44 13.29 32.25 40.34
CA ASP A 44 12.49 31.13 40.81
C ASP A 44 11.35 30.77 39.81
N LEU A 45 10.69 31.80 39.21
CA LEU A 45 9.76 31.55 38.11
C LEU A 45 10.43 30.85 36.93
N LYS A 46 11.68 31.21 36.60
CA LYS A 46 12.45 30.55 35.54
C LYS A 46 12.75 29.09 35.88
N ARG A 47 13.04 28.80 37.15
CA ARG A 47 13.28 27.45 37.63
C ARG A 47 12.00 26.61 37.55
N LEU A 48 10.88 27.11 38.09
CA LEU A 48 9.57 26.42 38.03
C LEU A 48 9.13 26.11 36.58
N LEU A 49 9.29 27.06 35.67
CA LEU A 49 8.96 26.85 34.26
C LEU A 49 9.89 25.82 33.58
N LYS A 50 11.16 25.71 34.02
CA LYS A 50 12.07 24.68 33.54
C LYS A 50 11.72 23.32 34.12
N GLU A 51 11.35 23.26 35.40
CA GLU A 51 10.85 22.02 36.02
C GLU A 51 9.60 21.51 35.34
N LEU A 52 8.62 22.37 35.02
CA LEU A 52 7.40 22.00 34.30
C LEU A 52 7.66 21.55 32.84
N GLU A 53 8.72 22.10 32.21
CA GLU A 53 9.19 21.66 30.89
C GLU A 53 9.88 20.31 30.98
N GLU A 54 10.69 20.06 32.01
CA GLU A 54 11.37 18.77 32.25
C GLU A 54 10.40 17.67 32.70
N GLU A 55 9.29 18.03 33.36
CA GLU A 55 8.20 17.11 33.78
C GLU A 55 7.18 16.83 32.63
N GLY A 56 7.37 17.44 31.46
CA GLY A 56 6.48 17.24 30.32
C GLY A 56 5.15 18.03 30.36
N HIS A 57 4.89 18.78 31.41
CA HIS A 57 3.65 19.56 31.56
C HIS A 57 3.59 20.84 30.70
N LEU A 58 4.74 21.33 30.21
CA LEU A 58 4.83 22.50 29.36
C LEU A 58 5.83 22.29 28.22
N GLU A 59 5.43 22.71 27.01
CA GLU A 59 6.32 22.82 25.87
C GLU A 59 6.73 24.28 25.65
N LYS A 60 8.03 24.52 25.50
CA LYS A 60 8.54 25.86 25.21
C LYS A 60 8.77 26.00 23.70
N ARG A 61 8.03 26.92 23.06
CA ARG A 61 8.27 27.33 21.68
C ARG A 61 8.73 28.81 21.63
N ARG A 62 9.98 29.01 21.22
CA ARG A 62 10.63 30.37 21.17
C ARG A 62 10.57 31.15 22.48
N ARG A 63 9.55 31.97 22.72
CA ARG A 63 9.39 32.81 23.89
C ARG A 63 8.11 32.52 24.71
N SER A 64 7.32 31.50 24.30
CA SER A 64 6.03 31.16 24.92
C SER A 64 6.05 29.74 25.48
N TYR A 65 5.17 29.44 26.41
CA TYR A 65 4.93 28.14 27.02
C TYR A 65 3.52 27.69 26.70
N ARG A 66 3.31 26.40 26.40
CA ARG A 66 1.98 25.83 26.14
C ARG A 66 1.85 24.47 26.82
N ASP A 67 0.60 24.09 27.07
CA ASP A 67 0.22 22.75 27.46
C ASP A 67 0.29 21.85 26.22
N PRO A 68 1.12 20.80 26.19
CA PRO A 68 1.25 19.89 25.05
C PRO A 68 -0.04 19.09 24.77
N GLU A 69 -0.89 18.89 25.79
CA GLU A 69 -2.16 18.14 25.67
C GLU A 69 -3.34 19.02 25.20
N ARG A 70 -3.11 20.29 24.87
CA ARG A 70 -4.14 21.20 24.37
C ARG A 70 -3.81 21.77 23.01
N LEU A 71 -4.82 21.81 22.16
CA LEU A 71 -4.71 22.45 20.86
C LEU A 71 -4.67 23.99 21.01
N PRO A 72 -3.85 24.69 20.19
CA PRO A 72 -3.88 26.14 20.11
C PRO A 72 -5.27 26.67 19.70
N PRO A 73 -5.64 27.87 20.15
CA PRO A 73 -6.95 28.46 19.80
C PRO A 73 -7.19 28.66 18.31
N VAL A 74 -6.11 28.69 17.53
CA VAL A 74 -6.15 28.70 16.06
C VAL A 74 -5.21 27.59 15.60
N THR A 75 -5.78 26.58 14.95
CA THR A 75 -5.06 25.35 14.59
C THR A 75 -5.40 24.96 13.15
N VAL A 76 -4.45 24.30 12.51
CA VAL A 76 -4.68 23.65 11.21
C VAL A 76 -5.26 22.27 11.47
N LEU A 77 -6.44 22.03 10.88
CA LEU A 77 -7.17 20.79 11.02
C LEU A 77 -7.31 20.09 9.67
N GLN A 78 -7.36 18.77 9.69
CA GLN A 78 -7.78 17.96 8.56
C GLN A 78 -9.19 17.44 8.81
N VAL A 79 -10.11 17.73 7.89
CA VAL A 79 -11.52 17.31 7.96
C VAL A 79 -11.62 15.82 7.66
N LYS A 80 -12.35 15.08 8.50
CA LYS A 80 -12.71 13.66 8.28
C LYS A 80 -13.96 13.55 7.41
N ALA A 81 -14.31 12.32 7.00
CA ALA A 81 -15.60 12.07 6.37
C ALA A 81 -16.75 12.44 7.33
N PRO A 82 -17.88 12.95 6.83
CA PRO A 82 -19.05 13.18 7.65
C PRO A 82 -19.49 11.87 8.32
N ASP A 83 -20.00 11.97 9.54
CA ASP A 83 -20.60 10.83 10.21
C ASP A 83 -21.98 10.46 9.63
N SER A 84 -22.65 9.47 10.22
CA SER A 84 -23.99 9.02 9.81
C SER A 84 -25.10 10.06 10.01
N ALA A 85 -24.87 11.07 10.87
CA ALA A 85 -25.78 12.20 11.11
C ALA A 85 -25.50 13.38 10.18
N GLY A 86 -24.39 13.36 9.46
CA GLY A 86 -23.93 14.41 8.54
C GLY A 86 -23.03 15.44 9.21
N ASP A 87 -22.59 15.21 10.43
CA ASP A 87 -21.70 16.08 11.17
C ASP A 87 -20.26 15.94 10.67
N LEU A 88 -19.56 17.09 10.60
CA LEU A 88 -18.20 17.16 10.11
C LEU A 88 -17.22 17.17 11.28
N PHE A 89 -16.45 16.11 11.39
CA PHE A 89 -15.35 16.03 12.34
C PHE A 89 -14.00 16.33 11.66
N ALA A 90 -13.03 16.78 12.45
CA ALA A 90 -11.68 17.03 12.00
C ALA A 90 -10.67 16.59 13.06
N ARG A 91 -9.43 16.33 12.62
CA ARG A 91 -8.30 16.07 13.50
C ARG A 91 -7.25 17.18 13.34
N PRO A 92 -6.43 17.46 14.36
CA PRO A 92 -5.29 18.35 14.20
C PRO A 92 -4.32 17.78 13.19
N LEU A 93 -3.69 18.63 12.39
CA LEU A 93 -2.66 18.19 11.43
C LEU A 93 -1.35 17.81 12.17
N GLU A 94 -1.11 18.45 13.32
CA GLU A 94 0.02 18.18 14.20
C GLU A 94 -0.52 17.98 15.61
N TRP A 95 -0.31 16.81 16.20
CA TRP A 95 -0.56 16.49 17.59
C TRP A 95 0.73 16.08 18.27
N HIS A 96 1.03 16.67 19.43
CA HIS A 96 2.28 16.45 20.16
C HIS A 96 2.04 16.07 21.62
N GLY A 97 0.77 15.84 22.02
CA GLY A 97 0.45 15.35 23.37
C GLY A 97 0.66 13.83 23.46
N ASP A 98 0.97 13.36 24.68
CA ASP A 98 1.11 11.92 24.98
C ASP A 98 -0.27 11.21 25.10
N GLY A 99 -1.37 11.99 25.13
CA GLY A 99 -2.73 11.47 25.21
C GLY A 99 -3.36 11.18 23.84
N VAL A 100 -4.62 10.69 23.88
CA VAL A 100 -5.41 10.43 22.66
C VAL A 100 -5.61 11.71 21.86
N GLU A 101 -5.44 11.64 20.53
CA GLU A 101 -5.65 12.76 19.62
C GLU A 101 -7.08 13.33 19.79
N PRO A 102 -7.23 14.65 20.05
CA PRO A 102 -8.53 15.23 20.32
C PRO A 102 -9.41 15.28 19.07
N ILE A 103 -10.69 14.94 19.25
CA ILE A 103 -11.71 15.02 18.21
C ILE A 103 -12.27 16.44 18.17
N VAL A 104 -12.40 17.00 16.98
CA VAL A 104 -12.85 18.37 16.74
C VAL A 104 -14.11 18.36 15.88
N LEU A 105 -15.24 18.86 16.38
CA LEU A 105 -16.45 19.07 15.58
C LEU A 105 -16.34 20.38 14.80
N VAL A 106 -16.53 20.34 13.48
CA VAL A 106 -16.52 21.55 12.64
C VAL A 106 -17.94 22.12 12.53
N ILE A 107 -18.12 23.34 13.01
CA ILE A 107 -19.39 24.04 12.94
C ILE A 107 -19.41 24.96 11.70
N PRO A 108 -20.03 24.52 10.57
CA PRO A 108 -20.06 25.31 9.35
C PRO A 108 -21.04 26.48 9.46
N ARG A 109 -20.72 27.63 8.85
CA ARG A 109 -21.60 28.75 8.63
C ARG A 109 -22.21 28.66 7.23
N ALA A 110 -23.33 29.30 7.03
CA ALA A 110 -23.99 29.36 5.71
C ALA A 110 -23.11 29.99 4.61
N SER A 111 -22.10 30.80 4.98
CA SER A 111 -21.17 31.48 4.09
C SER A 111 -19.88 30.69 3.86
N ASP A 112 -19.63 29.60 4.63
CA ASP A 112 -18.40 28.86 4.55
C ASP A 112 -18.43 27.97 3.30
N PRO A 113 -17.27 27.76 2.63
CA PRO A 113 -17.18 26.84 1.51
C PRO A 113 -17.48 25.41 1.98
N ALA A 114 -18.02 24.59 1.10
CA ALA A 114 -18.23 23.18 1.36
C ALA A 114 -16.89 22.51 1.73
N LEU A 115 -16.85 21.91 2.92
CA LEU A 115 -15.73 21.15 3.41
C LEU A 115 -15.98 19.66 3.20
N GLY A 116 -14.92 18.93 2.93
CA GLY A 116 -15.02 17.49 2.83
C GLY A 116 -13.81 16.77 3.43
N ALA A 117 -13.89 15.45 3.57
CA ALA A 117 -12.80 14.63 4.09
C ALA A 117 -11.49 14.93 3.37
N GLY A 118 -10.40 15.08 4.11
CA GLY A 118 -9.09 15.45 3.58
C GLY A 118 -8.82 16.95 3.44
N ASP A 119 -9.86 17.82 3.52
CA ASP A 119 -9.65 19.27 3.47
C ASP A 119 -8.81 19.75 4.65
N ARG A 120 -7.83 20.60 4.36
CA ARG A 120 -7.05 21.28 5.40
C ARG A 120 -7.62 22.66 5.64
N ILE A 121 -7.97 22.94 6.88
CA ILE A 121 -8.59 24.19 7.28
C ILE A 121 -7.82 24.85 8.41
N LEU A 122 -7.66 26.18 8.35
CA LEU A 122 -7.32 26.97 9.52
C LEU A 122 -8.63 27.28 10.24
N ALA A 123 -8.75 26.85 11.46
CA ALA A 123 -9.97 27.05 12.23
C ALA A 123 -9.67 27.66 13.60
N LYS A 124 -10.65 28.42 14.12
CA LYS A 124 -10.66 28.89 15.50
C LYS A 124 -11.33 27.82 16.35
N LEU A 125 -10.64 27.36 17.39
CA LEU A 125 -11.12 26.35 18.30
C LEU A 125 -11.77 26.97 19.54
N THR A 126 -12.83 26.32 20.02
CA THR A 126 -13.43 26.50 21.31
C THR A 126 -13.40 25.17 22.05
N VAL A 127 -12.88 25.14 23.26
CA VAL A 127 -12.89 23.94 24.10
C VAL A 127 -14.32 23.64 24.55
N VAL A 128 -14.73 22.41 24.37
CA VAL A 128 -15.99 21.85 24.89
C VAL A 128 -15.68 20.52 25.58
N HIS A 129 -16.62 20.02 26.38
CA HIS A 129 -16.48 18.75 27.08
C HIS A 129 -17.73 17.90 26.80
N GLU A 130 -17.90 17.56 25.51
CA GLU A 130 -18.98 16.69 25.08
C GLU A 130 -18.49 15.23 25.02
N ALA A 131 -19.41 14.29 24.94
CA ALA A 131 -19.08 12.87 24.97
C ALA A 131 -18.34 12.37 23.70
N ASP A 132 -18.56 13.03 22.58
CA ASP A 132 -18.08 12.64 21.25
C ASP A 132 -16.98 13.56 20.69
N HIS A 133 -16.76 14.74 21.29
CA HIS A 133 -15.71 15.67 20.86
C HIS A 133 -15.20 16.58 21.99
N ASN A 134 -13.95 17.04 21.84
CA ASN A 134 -13.28 17.88 22.82
C ASN A 134 -13.25 19.37 22.44
N TYR A 135 -13.43 19.65 21.15
CA TYR A 135 -13.35 20.99 20.59
C TYR A 135 -14.41 21.23 19.53
N GLU A 136 -14.93 22.45 19.45
CA GLU A 136 -15.66 22.97 18.30
C GLU A 136 -14.74 23.86 17.46
N ALA A 137 -14.75 23.67 16.14
CA ALA A 137 -13.96 24.45 15.18
C ALA A 137 -14.86 25.34 14.33
N ARG A 138 -14.45 26.61 14.18
CA ARG A 138 -15.04 27.54 13.22
C ARG A 138 -14.03 27.91 12.15
N LEU A 139 -14.41 27.74 10.90
CA LEU A 139 -13.55 28.01 9.75
C LEU A 139 -13.09 29.47 9.75
N ILE A 140 -11.77 29.68 9.63
CA ILE A 140 -11.17 30.98 9.33
C ILE A 140 -10.89 31.06 7.84
N ARG A 141 -10.21 30.04 7.30
CA ARG A 141 -9.97 29.86 5.85
C ARG A 141 -9.61 28.42 5.54
N ARG A 142 -9.87 27.99 4.33
CA ARG A 142 -9.36 26.73 3.78
C ARG A 142 -7.89 26.91 3.43
N ILE A 143 -7.01 26.00 3.88
CA ILE A 143 -5.58 26.00 3.60
C ILE A 143 -5.33 24.91 2.58
N GLY A 144 -5.16 25.31 1.32
CA GLY A 144 -4.99 24.38 0.21
C GLY A 144 -6.31 23.82 -0.28
N THR A 145 -6.57 24.02 -1.53
CA THR A 145 -7.55 23.26 -2.30
C THR A 145 -6.82 22.06 -2.85
N ASN A 146 -7.10 20.88 -2.36
CA ASN A 146 -7.14 19.76 -3.27
C ASN A 146 -8.52 19.94 -3.95
N PRO A 147 -8.62 20.33 -5.23
CA PRO A 147 -9.89 20.26 -5.92
C PRO A 147 -10.30 18.80 -5.78
N ARG A 148 -11.42 18.53 -5.13
CA ARG A 148 -11.90 17.17 -5.04
C ARG A 148 -12.25 16.75 -6.44
N ARG A 149 -11.33 16.05 -7.07
CA ARG A 149 -11.64 15.29 -8.25
C ARG A 149 -12.53 14.14 -7.80
N VAL A 150 -13.70 14.09 -8.35
CA VAL A 150 -14.70 13.04 -8.12
C VAL A 150 -14.65 12.16 -9.36
N LEU A 151 -14.30 10.90 -9.18
CA LEU A 151 -14.47 9.89 -10.21
C LEU A 151 -15.78 9.14 -9.97
N GLY A 152 -16.61 9.03 -10.99
CA GLY A 152 -17.86 8.31 -10.87
C GLY A 152 -18.56 8.07 -12.18
N ILE A 153 -19.63 7.31 -12.14
CA ILE A 153 -20.49 7.03 -13.29
C ILE A 153 -21.51 8.15 -13.40
N PHE A 154 -21.52 8.84 -14.53
CA PHE A 154 -22.51 9.86 -14.82
C PHE A 154 -23.86 9.21 -15.16
N ARG A 155 -24.92 9.65 -14.47
CA ARG A 155 -26.30 9.28 -14.76
C ARG A 155 -27.07 10.54 -15.16
N LYS A 156 -27.65 10.53 -16.35
CA LYS A 156 -28.44 11.65 -16.87
C LYS A 156 -29.79 11.76 -16.14
N THR A 157 -30.16 12.96 -15.73
CA THR A 157 -31.46 13.28 -15.14
C THR A 157 -32.13 14.40 -15.93
N ALA A 158 -33.40 14.72 -15.58
CA ALA A 158 -34.13 15.81 -16.23
C ALA A 158 -33.49 17.20 -16.00
N GLU A 159 -32.73 17.39 -14.91
CA GLU A 159 -32.11 18.65 -14.49
C GLU A 159 -30.58 18.68 -14.70
N GLY A 160 -30.06 17.86 -15.60
CA GLY A 160 -28.62 17.72 -15.85
C GLY A 160 -28.15 16.30 -15.63
N GLY A 161 -27.63 15.98 -14.45
CA GLY A 161 -27.18 14.62 -14.13
C GLY A 161 -26.78 14.44 -12.68
N ARG A 162 -26.35 13.21 -12.37
CA ARG A 162 -25.71 12.82 -11.13
C ARG A 162 -24.44 12.03 -11.41
N ILE A 163 -23.47 12.14 -10.52
CA ILE A 163 -22.31 11.28 -10.52
C ILE A 163 -22.44 10.34 -9.34
N LEU A 164 -22.46 9.04 -9.62
CA LEU A 164 -22.37 7.95 -8.66
C LEU A 164 -20.87 7.68 -8.44
N PRO A 165 -20.29 8.00 -7.27
CA PRO A 165 -18.89 7.75 -7.03
C PRO A 165 -18.53 6.27 -7.24
N VAL A 166 -17.40 6.00 -7.89
CA VAL A 166 -16.86 4.63 -7.99
C VAL A 166 -16.34 4.19 -6.62
N ASP A 167 -15.86 5.13 -5.82
CA ASP A 167 -15.49 4.90 -4.42
C ASP A 167 -16.75 4.87 -3.55
N LYS A 168 -17.09 3.68 -3.07
CA LYS A 168 -18.24 3.44 -2.19
C LYS A 168 -18.05 3.95 -0.76
N SER A 169 -16.84 4.34 -0.35
CA SER A 169 -16.58 4.99 0.94
C SER A 169 -17.11 6.44 0.97
N GLY A 170 -17.29 7.05 -0.20
CA GLY A 170 -17.93 8.34 -0.37
C GLY A 170 -19.45 8.20 -0.57
N MET A 171 -20.23 8.17 0.50
CA MET A 171 -21.68 7.88 0.48
C MET A 171 -22.58 8.88 -0.25
N ASN A 172 -22.07 9.94 -0.86
CA ASN A 172 -22.90 10.98 -1.45
C ASN A 172 -22.74 11.04 -2.98
N GLU A 173 -23.85 10.86 -3.69
CA GLU A 173 -23.97 11.23 -5.09
C GLU A 173 -23.69 12.73 -5.27
N TRP A 174 -23.22 13.12 -6.44
CA TRP A 174 -22.97 14.51 -6.80
C TRP A 174 -23.97 14.98 -7.85
N GLN A 175 -24.60 16.12 -7.62
CA GLN A 175 -25.45 16.73 -8.61
C GLN A 175 -24.61 17.47 -9.67
N VAL A 176 -24.89 17.23 -10.93
CA VAL A 176 -24.26 17.92 -12.07
C VAL A 176 -25.30 18.73 -12.78
N PRO A 177 -25.28 20.07 -12.68
CA PRO A 177 -26.15 20.95 -13.47
C PRO A 177 -25.92 20.76 -14.97
N GLU A 178 -26.93 21.04 -15.81
CA GLU A 178 -26.84 20.84 -17.26
C GLU A 178 -25.65 21.59 -17.88
N GLU A 179 -25.39 22.82 -17.43
CA GLU A 179 -24.28 23.67 -17.89
C GLU A 179 -22.89 23.12 -17.44
N ALA A 180 -22.86 22.24 -16.43
CA ALA A 180 -21.64 21.67 -15.87
C ALA A 180 -21.35 20.23 -16.32
N ARG A 181 -22.18 19.70 -17.25
CA ARG A 181 -22.12 18.30 -17.71
C ARG A 181 -20.91 17.97 -18.58
N GLY A 182 -20.28 18.97 -19.23
CA GLY A 182 -19.11 18.74 -20.09
C GLY A 182 -19.36 17.76 -21.24
N GLY A 183 -20.61 17.58 -21.68
CA GLY A 183 -20.99 16.63 -22.74
C GLY A 183 -21.05 15.15 -22.29
N ALA A 184 -20.98 14.85 -20.99
CA ALA A 184 -21.06 13.49 -20.47
C ALA A 184 -22.35 12.77 -20.88
N LYS A 185 -22.24 11.48 -21.21
CA LYS A 185 -23.33 10.60 -21.59
C LYS A 185 -23.75 9.72 -20.39
N ASP A 186 -24.99 9.25 -20.43
CA ASP A 186 -25.48 8.32 -19.41
C ASP A 186 -24.66 7.04 -19.38
N GLY A 187 -24.28 6.58 -18.17
CA GLY A 187 -23.44 5.40 -17.98
C GLY A 187 -21.94 5.63 -18.13
N GLU A 188 -21.50 6.83 -18.51
CA GLU A 188 -20.11 7.13 -18.79
C GLU A 188 -19.30 7.39 -17.50
N LEU A 189 -18.11 6.83 -17.41
CA LEU A 189 -17.14 7.17 -16.35
C LEU A 189 -16.62 8.60 -16.61
N VAL A 190 -16.72 9.44 -15.59
CA VAL A 190 -16.33 10.86 -15.69
C VAL A 190 -15.47 11.26 -14.51
N GLU A 191 -14.56 12.18 -14.78
CA GLU A 191 -13.86 12.97 -13.77
C GLU A 191 -14.61 14.30 -13.59
N ALA A 192 -14.75 14.74 -12.36
CA ALA A 192 -15.45 15.98 -12.05
C ALA A 192 -14.80 16.71 -10.87
N GLU A 193 -14.99 18.00 -10.81
CA GLU A 193 -14.59 18.85 -9.70
C GLU A 193 -15.80 19.31 -8.89
N ALA A 194 -15.68 19.23 -7.56
CA ALA A 194 -16.67 19.83 -6.67
C ALA A 194 -16.67 21.36 -6.80
N PHE A 195 -17.84 21.97 -6.98
CA PHE A 195 -17.96 23.42 -7.05
C PHE A 195 -19.22 23.96 -6.33
N GLY A 196 -19.17 25.25 -5.99
CA GLY A 196 -20.28 25.95 -5.34
C GLY A 196 -20.37 25.74 -3.82
N PRO A 197 -21.26 26.48 -3.15
CA PRO A 197 -21.48 26.32 -1.72
C PRO A 197 -22.19 24.98 -1.43
N ALA A 198 -21.87 24.35 -0.30
CA ALA A 198 -22.67 23.25 0.22
C ALA A 198 -24.07 23.77 0.55
N GLY A 199 -25.08 23.27 -0.15
CA GLY A 199 -26.47 23.54 0.23
C GLY A 199 -26.77 22.89 1.60
N ARG A 200 -27.53 23.58 2.45
CA ARG A 200 -28.01 23.00 3.71
C ARG A 200 -28.90 21.76 3.52
N MET A 201 -29.47 21.60 2.35
CA MET A 201 -30.23 20.44 1.93
C MET A 201 -29.94 20.21 0.43
N GLY A 202 -29.53 18.99 0.05
CA GLY A 202 -29.30 18.59 -1.32
C GLY A 202 -27.89 17.99 -1.53
N LEU A 203 -27.75 17.33 -2.66
CA LEU A 203 -26.48 16.73 -3.06
C LEU A 203 -25.42 17.82 -3.34
N PRO A 204 -24.15 17.60 -2.99
CA PRO A 204 -23.06 18.47 -3.40
C PRO A 204 -23.00 18.58 -4.91
N ARG A 205 -22.56 19.73 -5.44
CA ARG A 205 -22.48 19.97 -6.90
C ARG A 205 -21.10 19.64 -7.42
N ALA A 206 -21.06 19.02 -8.60
CA ALA A 206 -19.84 18.77 -9.34
C ALA A 206 -19.95 19.23 -10.79
N ARG A 207 -18.80 19.60 -11.37
CA ARG A 207 -18.64 19.90 -12.79
C ARG A 207 -17.78 18.81 -13.41
N VAL A 208 -18.24 18.20 -14.48
CA VAL A 208 -17.43 17.25 -15.25
C VAL A 208 -16.27 18.00 -15.90
N THR A 209 -15.07 17.55 -15.58
CA THR A 209 -13.80 18.07 -16.14
C THR A 209 -13.32 17.20 -17.27
N ASP A 210 -13.49 15.88 -17.15
CA ASP A 210 -13.07 14.94 -18.17
C ASP A 210 -14.05 13.77 -18.35
N ARG A 211 -14.10 13.21 -19.56
CA ARG A 211 -14.90 12.04 -19.93
C ARG A 211 -13.95 10.87 -20.15
N LEU A 212 -14.02 9.86 -19.31
CA LEU A 212 -13.11 8.71 -19.32
C LEU A 212 -13.69 7.50 -20.09
N GLY A 213 -14.94 7.62 -20.56
CA GLY A 213 -15.59 6.62 -21.42
C GLY A 213 -16.35 5.54 -20.65
N ASP A 214 -16.37 4.35 -21.20
CA ASP A 214 -17.07 3.21 -20.61
C ASP A 214 -16.35 2.73 -19.34
N PRO A 215 -17.03 2.65 -18.17
CA PRO A 215 -16.44 2.14 -16.95
C PRO A 215 -16.02 0.66 -17.03
N SER A 216 -16.60 -0.09 -17.96
CA SER A 216 -16.20 -1.48 -18.25
C SER A 216 -15.04 -1.60 -19.24
N ALA A 217 -14.57 -0.46 -19.79
CA ALA A 217 -13.42 -0.47 -20.69
C ALA A 217 -12.17 -0.93 -19.94
N PRO A 218 -11.31 -1.73 -20.56
CA PRO A 218 -10.12 -2.28 -19.90
C PRO A 218 -9.24 -1.22 -19.23
N LYS A 219 -9.03 -0.08 -19.92
CA LYS A 219 -8.23 1.04 -19.39
C LYS A 219 -8.87 1.81 -18.23
N ALA A 220 -10.13 1.52 -17.88
CA ALA A 220 -10.79 2.14 -16.73
C ALA A 220 -10.26 1.61 -15.39
N ALA A 221 -9.77 0.37 -15.35
CA ALA A 221 -9.29 -0.27 -14.12
C ALA A 221 -8.19 0.55 -13.41
N SER A 222 -7.13 0.90 -14.13
CA SER A 222 -6.03 1.71 -13.58
C SER A 222 -6.45 3.14 -13.26
N LEU A 223 -7.30 3.77 -14.10
CA LEU A 223 -7.82 5.12 -13.83
C LEU A 223 -8.63 5.16 -12.53
N ILE A 224 -9.48 4.16 -12.32
CA ILE A 224 -10.26 4.03 -11.09
C ILE A 224 -9.32 3.92 -9.88
N ALA A 225 -8.31 3.05 -9.93
CA ALA A 225 -7.35 2.88 -8.85
C ALA A 225 -6.53 4.15 -8.57
N ILE A 226 -6.03 4.84 -9.62
CA ILE A 226 -5.32 6.11 -9.51
C ILE A 226 -6.15 7.13 -8.72
N HIS A 227 -7.43 7.25 -9.04
CA HIS A 227 -8.32 8.19 -8.35
C HIS A 227 -8.67 7.75 -6.93
N GLN A 228 -9.01 6.46 -6.72
CA GLN A 228 -9.38 5.93 -5.41
C GLN A 228 -8.25 6.10 -4.40
N HIS A 229 -7.02 5.82 -4.83
CA HIS A 229 -5.85 5.94 -3.97
C HIS A 229 -5.21 7.34 -4.00
N GLY A 230 -5.77 8.29 -4.76
CA GLY A 230 -5.28 9.68 -4.82
C GLY A 230 -3.85 9.80 -5.34
N ILE A 231 -3.49 8.97 -6.33
CA ILE A 231 -2.17 9.01 -6.97
C ILE A 231 -2.12 10.23 -7.89
N PRO A 232 -1.11 11.13 -7.77
CA PRO A 232 -0.97 12.28 -8.66
C PRO A 232 -0.59 11.82 -10.08
N ASP A 233 -1.48 12.00 -11.05
CA ASP A 233 -1.30 11.55 -12.44
C ASP A 233 -0.89 12.66 -13.40
N HIS A 234 -1.07 13.92 -13.02
CA HIS A 234 -0.68 15.09 -13.82
C HIS A 234 0.49 15.84 -13.17
N PHE A 235 1.42 16.33 -13.98
CA PHE A 235 2.49 17.20 -13.54
C PHE A 235 2.07 18.67 -13.60
N PRO A 236 2.42 19.50 -12.59
CA PRO A 236 2.25 20.95 -12.69
C PRO A 236 3.07 21.55 -13.83
N ASP A 237 2.55 22.58 -14.49
CA ASP A 237 3.22 23.26 -15.62
C ASP A 237 4.65 23.73 -15.25
N ALA A 238 4.87 24.15 -14.01
CA ALA A 238 6.18 24.58 -13.54
C ALA A 238 7.21 23.44 -13.56
N ALA A 239 6.82 22.22 -13.15
CA ALA A 239 7.67 21.04 -13.18
C ALA A 239 7.97 20.58 -14.61
N VAL A 240 6.95 20.60 -15.49
CA VAL A 240 7.11 20.28 -16.93
C VAL A 240 8.06 21.28 -17.58
N ALA A 241 7.84 22.58 -17.37
CA ALA A 241 8.69 23.63 -17.93
C ALA A 241 10.13 23.58 -17.39
N GLU A 242 10.36 23.10 -16.17
CA GLU A 242 11.71 22.88 -15.62
C GLU A 242 12.37 21.69 -16.31
N ALA A 243 11.66 20.56 -16.47
CA ALA A 243 12.14 19.39 -17.19
C ALA A 243 12.49 19.69 -18.65
N ASP A 244 11.64 20.44 -19.37
CA ASP A 244 11.86 20.81 -20.77
C ASP A 244 13.09 21.69 -21.00
N ARG A 245 13.43 22.50 -19.99
CA ARG A 245 14.67 23.34 -20.05
C ARG A 245 15.93 22.58 -19.73
N ALA A 246 15.83 21.38 -19.15
CA ALA A 246 16.98 20.56 -18.79
C ALA A 246 17.79 20.15 -20.04
N LYS A 247 19.11 20.14 -19.88
CA LYS A 247 20.05 19.77 -20.95
C LYS A 247 20.92 18.61 -20.49
N PRO A 248 21.40 17.75 -21.40
CA PRO A 248 22.34 16.70 -21.06
C PRO A 248 23.54 17.23 -20.28
N MET A 249 23.93 16.50 -19.24
CA MET A 249 25.12 16.82 -18.47
C MET A 249 26.38 16.45 -19.25
N GLY A 250 27.41 17.30 -19.09
CA GLY A 250 28.73 17.05 -19.69
C GLY A 250 29.74 16.49 -18.69
N LEU A 251 30.98 16.34 -19.15
CA LEU A 251 32.09 15.78 -18.38
C LEU A 251 32.60 16.71 -17.25
N LYS A 252 32.28 18.00 -17.31
CA LYS A 252 32.76 18.98 -16.32
C LYS A 252 32.52 18.49 -14.90
N ASP A 253 33.56 18.49 -14.08
CA ASP A 253 33.55 18.08 -12.65
C ASP A 253 33.08 16.62 -12.43
N ARG A 254 33.23 15.75 -13.46
CA ARG A 254 32.85 14.34 -13.44
C ARG A 254 34.02 13.46 -13.89
N GLU A 255 34.11 12.27 -13.34
CA GLU A 255 35.04 11.26 -13.84
C GLU A 255 34.58 10.70 -15.19
N ASP A 256 35.50 10.49 -16.12
CA ASP A 256 35.21 9.91 -17.42
C ASP A 256 35.18 8.38 -17.34
N LEU A 257 33.96 7.81 -17.31
CA LEU A 257 33.71 6.37 -17.25
C LEU A 257 33.28 5.79 -18.59
N ARG A 258 33.29 6.58 -19.69
CA ARG A 258 32.79 6.16 -21.01
C ARG A 258 33.62 5.04 -21.67
N ALA A 259 34.81 4.77 -21.17
CA ALA A 259 35.63 3.65 -21.62
C ALA A 259 35.31 2.31 -20.95
N LEU A 260 34.46 2.31 -19.91
CA LEU A 260 34.01 1.09 -19.27
C LEU A 260 32.86 0.48 -20.08
N PRO A 261 32.91 -0.80 -20.47
CA PRO A 261 31.84 -1.45 -21.22
C PRO A 261 30.67 -1.83 -20.33
N LEU A 262 30.04 -0.79 -19.76
CA LEU A 262 28.84 -0.93 -18.93
C LEU A 262 27.65 -1.30 -19.78
N VAL A 263 26.76 -2.15 -19.29
CA VAL A 263 25.51 -2.54 -19.93
C VAL A 263 24.32 -2.35 -19.00
N THR A 264 23.16 -1.99 -19.54
CA THR A 264 21.89 -2.03 -18.81
C THR A 264 21.17 -3.34 -19.11
N ILE A 265 20.51 -3.93 -18.09
CA ILE A 265 19.76 -5.20 -18.20
C ILE A 265 18.41 -5.02 -17.52
N ASP A 266 17.33 -4.92 -18.33
CA ASP A 266 16.01 -4.46 -17.92
C ASP A 266 14.88 -5.34 -18.49
N PRO A 267 13.62 -5.16 -18.05
CA PRO A 267 12.46 -5.66 -18.79
C PRO A 267 12.40 -5.09 -20.22
N ALA A 268 11.84 -5.85 -21.16
CA ALA A 268 11.79 -5.46 -22.58
C ALA A 268 11.03 -4.14 -22.85
N ASP A 269 10.10 -3.78 -21.97
CA ASP A 269 9.27 -2.59 -22.03
C ASP A 269 9.78 -1.42 -21.17
N ALA A 270 10.93 -1.57 -20.50
CA ALA A 270 11.55 -0.54 -19.67
C ALA A 270 11.99 0.68 -20.49
N ARG A 271 11.62 1.88 -20.03
CA ARG A 271 12.04 3.16 -20.60
C ARG A 271 12.97 3.94 -19.68
N ASP A 272 12.86 3.71 -18.40
CA ASP A 272 13.54 4.37 -17.28
C ASP A 272 14.66 3.49 -16.73
N ARG A 273 15.78 3.42 -17.45
CA ARG A 273 16.94 2.61 -17.06
C ARG A 273 17.75 3.35 -16.02
N ASP A 274 17.59 2.92 -14.76
CA ASP A 274 18.26 3.53 -13.61
C ASP A 274 19.71 3.09 -13.48
N ASP A 275 20.07 1.85 -13.87
CA ASP A 275 21.34 1.20 -13.55
C ASP A 275 22.04 0.58 -14.76
N ALA A 276 23.37 0.61 -14.70
CA ALA A 276 24.26 -0.09 -15.61
C ALA A 276 25.35 -0.79 -14.82
N VAL A 277 25.71 -1.98 -15.27
CA VAL A 277 26.60 -2.90 -14.53
C VAL A 277 27.76 -3.38 -15.37
N LEU A 278 28.89 -3.71 -14.70
CA LEU A 278 30.04 -4.37 -15.26
C LEU A 278 30.75 -5.17 -14.17
N ALA A 279 31.29 -6.33 -14.53
CA ALA A 279 32.24 -7.05 -13.70
C ALA A 279 33.51 -7.40 -14.51
N ILE A 280 34.64 -7.21 -13.88
CA ILE A 280 35.95 -7.64 -14.43
C ILE A 280 36.68 -8.46 -13.38
N PRO A 281 37.45 -9.48 -13.75
CA PRO A 281 38.34 -10.17 -12.83
C PRO A 281 39.29 -9.17 -12.14
N ASP A 282 39.61 -9.40 -10.88
CA ASP A 282 40.57 -8.58 -10.15
C ASP A 282 41.96 -9.21 -10.26
N ASP A 283 42.84 -8.61 -11.08
CA ASP A 283 44.19 -9.10 -11.30
C ASP A 283 45.15 -8.82 -10.13
N ALA A 284 44.68 -8.22 -9.03
CA ALA A 284 45.51 -7.93 -7.88
C ALA A 284 45.94 -9.18 -7.14
N ALA A 285 47.22 -9.27 -6.82
CA ALA A 285 47.83 -10.46 -6.17
C ALA A 285 47.22 -10.75 -4.77
N ASP A 286 46.55 -9.78 -4.15
CA ASP A 286 45.91 -9.92 -2.86
C ASP A 286 44.44 -10.38 -2.98
N ASN A 287 43.93 -10.60 -4.21
CA ASN A 287 42.53 -10.99 -4.45
C ASN A 287 42.39 -12.02 -5.59
N GLU A 288 43.15 -13.10 -5.52
CA GLU A 288 43.11 -14.15 -6.55
C GLU A 288 41.69 -14.74 -6.70
N GLY A 289 41.16 -14.70 -7.93
CA GLY A 289 39.84 -15.20 -8.28
C GLY A 289 38.70 -14.26 -7.84
N GLY A 290 38.99 -13.06 -7.35
CA GLY A 290 38.02 -12.04 -7.03
C GLY A 290 37.61 -11.20 -8.24
N PHE A 291 36.73 -10.22 -8.01
CA PHE A 291 36.19 -9.37 -9.06
C PHE A 291 36.15 -7.90 -8.63
N ILE A 292 36.26 -7.04 -9.63
CA ILE A 292 35.91 -5.61 -9.53
C ILE A 292 34.56 -5.41 -10.20
N LEU A 293 33.57 -4.99 -9.44
CA LEU A 293 32.24 -4.68 -9.91
C LEU A 293 32.10 -3.17 -10.09
N TRP A 294 31.39 -2.76 -11.13
CA TRP A 294 30.94 -1.40 -11.30
C TRP A 294 29.40 -1.40 -11.37
N VAL A 295 28.79 -0.51 -10.57
CA VAL A 295 27.37 -0.22 -10.61
C VAL A 295 27.24 1.29 -10.81
N ALA A 296 26.75 1.71 -11.96
CA ALA A 296 26.53 3.10 -12.31
C ALA A 296 25.03 3.40 -12.30
N ILE A 297 24.60 4.40 -11.51
CA ILE A 297 23.22 4.78 -11.32
C ILE A 297 23.00 6.17 -11.89
N ALA A 298 21.90 6.41 -12.58
CA ALA A 298 21.50 7.68 -13.14
C ALA A 298 21.60 8.84 -12.15
N ASP A 299 22.35 9.91 -12.45
CA ASP A 299 22.47 11.08 -11.58
C ASP A 299 21.27 12.01 -11.70
N VAL A 300 20.14 11.58 -11.15
CA VAL A 300 18.89 12.34 -11.11
C VAL A 300 19.04 13.64 -10.31
N ALA A 301 19.90 13.66 -9.28
CA ALA A 301 20.13 14.83 -8.45
C ALA A 301 20.68 16.03 -9.24
N ALA A 302 21.39 15.77 -10.34
CA ALA A 302 21.88 16.82 -11.23
C ALA A 302 20.76 17.64 -11.89
N TYR A 303 19.60 17.03 -12.09
CA TYR A 303 18.42 17.63 -12.74
C TYR A 303 17.37 18.06 -11.71
N VAL A 304 17.11 17.26 -10.71
CA VAL A 304 16.09 17.50 -9.68
C VAL A 304 16.78 18.13 -8.45
N ARG A 305 16.88 19.46 -8.47
CA ARG A 305 17.60 20.19 -7.41
C ARG A 305 16.74 20.42 -6.18
N PRO A 306 17.31 20.41 -4.97
CA PRO A 306 16.58 20.68 -3.72
C PRO A 306 15.72 21.95 -3.81
N GLY A 307 14.44 21.83 -3.46
CA GLY A 307 13.48 22.95 -3.43
C GLY A 307 12.97 23.43 -4.79
N SER A 308 13.34 22.81 -5.91
CA SER A 308 12.82 23.11 -7.23
C SER A 308 11.37 22.65 -7.42
N ALA A 309 10.72 23.05 -8.53
CA ALA A 309 9.36 22.57 -8.85
C ALA A 309 9.34 21.06 -9.15
N LEU A 310 10.38 20.54 -9.78
CA LEU A 310 10.58 19.10 -9.97
C LEU A 310 10.72 18.35 -8.65
N ASP A 311 11.53 18.89 -7.74
CA ASP A 311 11.74 18.30 -6.41
C ASP A 311 10.46 18.24 -5.58
N ALA A 312 9.72 19.36 -5.55
CA ALA A 312 8.45 19.43 -4.83
C ALA A 312 7.43 18.40 -5.35
N GLU A 313 7.36 18.20 -6.66
CA GLU A 313 6.43 17.23 -7.26
C GLU A 313 6.95 15.78 -7.11
N ALA A 314 8.25 15.53 -7.27
CA ALA A 314 8.86 14.22 -7.03
C ALA A 314 8.65 13.76 -5.57
N ARG A 315 8.86 14.66 -4.59
CA ARG A 315 8.59 14.37 -3.17
C ARG A 315 7.12 14.08 -2.92
N LYS A 316 6.18 14.85 -3.49
CA LYS A 316 4.73 14.64 -3.35
C LYS A 316 4.29 13.28 -3.90
N ARG A 317 4.89 12.82 -4.99
CA ARG A 317 4.64 11.50 -5.59
C ARG A 317 5.30 10.39 -4.77
N GLY A 318 6.53 10.61 -4.31
CA GLY A 318 7.35 9.69 -3.53
C GLY A 318 7.96 8.56 -4.35
N ASN A 319 7.22 8.02 -5.29
CA ASN A 319 7.64 6.95 -6.21
C ASN A 319 6.80 6.92 -7.49
N SER A 320 7.29 6.20 -8.50
CA SER A 320 6.50 5.81 -9.67
C SER A 320 5.55 4.66 -9.29
N THR A 321 4.37 4.60 -9.93
CA THR A 321 3.37 3.54 -9.74
C THR A 321 3.18 2.79 -11.06
N TYR A 322 3.25 1.45 -11.03
CA TYR A 322 3.26 0.60 -12.23
C TYR A 322 1.97 -0.20 -12.34
N PHE A 323 1.19 0.09 -13.38
CA PHE A 323 -0.03 -0.65 -13.71
C PHE A 323 0.19 -1.52 -14.94
N PRO A 324 -0.62 -2.57 -15.17
CA PRO A 324 -0.48 -3.40 -16.37
C PRO A 324 -0.61 -2.64 -17.69
N ASP A 325 -1.36 -1.52 -17.73
CA ASP A 325 -1.65 -0.74 -18.93
C ASP A 325 -0.88 0.60 -18.99
N ARG A 326 -0.29 1.07 -17.90
CA ARG A 326 0.42 2.36 -17.83
C ARG A 326 1.35 2.48 -16.63
N VAL A 327 2.22 3.45 -16.70
CA VAL A 327 3.03 3.90 -15.56
C VAL A 327 2.61 5.33 -15.19
N VAL A 328 2.46 5.61 -13.90
CA VAL A 328 2.38 6.97 -13.37
C VAL A 328 3.76 7.32 -12.80
N PRO A 329 4.60 8.04 -13.55
CA PRO A 329 6.00 8.21 -13.20
C PRO A 329 6.19 9.27 -12.10
N MET A 330 7.27 9.14 -11.31
CA MET A 330 7.68 10.14 -10.32
C MET A 330 8.18 11.43 -10.98
N LEU A 331 8.83 11.33 -12.12
CA LEU A 331 9.42 12.44 -12.89
C LEU A 331 8.79 12.55 -14.29
N PRO A 332 8.73 13.76 -14.90
CA PRO A 332 8.32 13.90 -16.27
C PRO A 332 9.16 13.05 -17.24
N ASP A 333 8.54 12.57 -18.34
CA ASP A 333 9.15 11.66 -19.32
C ASP A 333 10.44 12.21 -19.93
N ARG A 334 10.54 13.53 -20.09
CA ARG A 334 11.77 14.23 -20.51
C ARG A 334 12.97 13.89 -19.62
N LEU A 335 12.75 13.59 -18.34
CA LEU A 335 13.79 13.14 -17.40
C LEU A 335 13.80 11.63 -17.29
N SER A 336 12.69 11.02 -16.90
CA SER A 336 12.64 9.58 -16.60
C SER A 336 12.91 8.72 -17.82
N GLY A 337 12.34 9.04 -18.97
CA GLY A 337 12.48 8.27 -20.20
C GLY A 337 13.61 8.74 -21.14
N ASP A 338 14.22 9.91 -20.88
CA ASP A 338 15.28 10.46 -21.72
C ASP A 338 16.54 10.84 -20.93
N LEU A 339 16.60 12.06 -20.34
CA LEU A 339 17.87 12.62 -19.83
C LEU A 339 18.51 11.84 -18.69
N CYS A 340 17.72 11.20 -17.84
CA CYS A 340 18.22 10.37 -16.75
C CYS A 340 18.43 8.92 -17.19
N SER A 341 17.60 8.38 -18.11
CA SER A 341 17.69 6.99 -18.54
C SER A 341 19.03 6.66 -19.21
N LEU A 342 19.67 5.59 -18.78
CA LEU A 342 21.00 5.17 -19.26
C LEU A 342 20.92 4.43 -20.60
N HIS A 343 20.52 5.17 -21.65
CA HIS A 343 20.41 4.65 -23.01
C HIS A 343 21.76 4.20 -23.57
N ALA A 344 21.75 3.16 -24.39
CA ALA A 344 22.94 2.71 -25.13
C ALA A 344 23.49 3.81 -26.05
N ASP A 345 24.80 3.86 -26.19
CA ASP A 345 25.57 4.76 -27.07
C ASP A 345 25.40 6.26 -26.77
N VAL A 346 24.80 6.62 -25.63
CA VAL A 346 24.55 8.02 -25.26
C VAL A 346 25.26 8.34 -23.96
N PRO A 347 26.11 9.40 -23.91
CA PRO A 347 26.73 9.83 -22.65
C PRO A 347 25.68 10.26 -21.62
N ARG A 348 25.74 9.68 -20.42
CA ARG A 348 24.81 9.96 -19.30
C ARG A 348 25.58 10.21 -18.01
N ALA A 349 25.07 11.18 -17.26
CA ALA A 349 25.60 11.45 -15.91
C ALA A 349 25.17 10.34 -14.95
N CYS A 350 26.13 9.89 -14.11
CA CYS A 350 25.89 8.83 -13.14
C CYS A 350 26.59 9.10 -11.80
N LEU A 351 26.08 8.49 -10.74
CA LEU A 351 26.82 8.17 -9.53
C LEU A 351 27.19 6.69 -9.63
N ALA A 352 28.48 6.39 -9.65
CA ALA A 352 28.95 5.05 -9.79
C ALA A 352 29.67 4.58 -8.52
N VAL A 353 29.55 3.29 -8.22
CA VAL A 353 30.34 2.63 -7.19
C VAL A 353 31.17 1.52 -7.81
N ARG A 354 32.47 1.56 -7.53
CA ARG A 354 33.43 0.48 -7.80
C ARG A 354 33.55 -0.35 -6.54
N ILE A 355 33.32 -1.66 -6.64
CA ILE A 355 33.31 -2.59 -5.50
C ILE A 355 34.29 -3.71 -5.77
N ARG A 356 35.21 -4.01 -4.86
CA ARG A 356 36.05 -5.20 -4.89
C ARG A 356 35.42 -6.30 -4.05
N ILE A 357 35.28 -7.51 -4.62
CA ILE A 357 34.82 -8.71 -3.93
C ILE A 357 35.83 -9.83 -4.06
N ASP A 358 35.91 -10.70 -3.07
CA ASP A 358 36.75 -11.93 -3.15
C ASP A 358 36.04 -13.02 -3.95
N SER A 359 36.69 -14.17 -4.14
CA SER A 359 36.16 -15.34 -4.85
C SER A 359 34.95 -15.99 -4.17
N PHE A 360 34.62 -15.58 -2.94
CA PHE A 360 33.44 -16.02 -2.20
C PHE A 360 32.33 -14.94 -2.19
N GLY A 361 32.52 -13.83 -2.93
CA GLY A 361 31.58 -12.74 -3.04
C GLY A 361 31.56 -11.79 -1.84
N ARG A 362 32.52 -11.91 -0.91
CA ARG A 362 32.61 -11.02 0.23
C ARG A 362 33.22 -9.70 -0.20
N LYS A 363 32.58 -8.60 0.15
CA LYS A 363 33.08 -7.27 -0.16
C LYS A 363 34.36 -6.97 0.60
N LEU A 364 35.40 -6.56 -0.12
CA LEU A 364 36.69 -6.11 0.42
C LEU A 364 36.69 -4.60 0.65
N ASP A 365 36.46 -3.84 -0.40
CA ASP A 365 36.36 -2.37 -0.37
C ASP A 365 35.39 -1.83 -1.41
N HIS A 366 35.08 -0.54 -1.36
CA HIS A 366 34.33 0.15 -2.39
C HIS A 366 34.70 1.63 -2.46
N HIS A 367 34.47 2.23 -3.63
CA HIS A 367 34.70 3.63 -3.88
C HIS A 367 33.61 4.23 -4.73
N PHE A 368 33.00 5.35 -4.28
CA PHE A 368 32.01 6.10 -5.03
C PHE A 368 32.66 7.20 -5.87
N THR A 369 32.13 7.42 -7.05
CA THR A 369 32.50 8.52 -7.93
C THR A 369 31.27 9.12 -8.61
N ARG A 370 31.35 10.41 -8.96
CA ARG A 370 30.37 11.07 -9.79
C ARG A 370 30.91 11.17 -11.21
N GLY A 371 30.33 10.44 -12.14
CA GLY A 371 30.89 10.18 -13.46
C GLY A 371 30.00 10.59 -14.63
N LEU A 372 30.60 10.50 -15.82
CA LEU A 372 29.90 10.47 -17.10
C LEU A 372 30.20 9.13 -17.75
N MET A 373 29.17 8.32 -17.99
CA MET A 373 29.30 6.99 -18.58
C MET A 373 28.58 6.91 -19.95
N THR A 374 28.87 5.86 -20.69
CA THR A 374 28.10 5.41 -21.87
C THR A 374 27.79 3.92 -21.70
N SER A 375 26.56 3.52 -21.90
CA SER A 375 26.20 2.10 -21.93
C SER A 375 26.50 1.52 -23.31
N ASP A 376 27.23 0.40 -23.36
CA ASP A 376 27.56 -0.29 -24.62
C ASP A 376 26.34 -1.00 -25.21
N ALA A 377 25.39 -1.40 -24.36
CA ALA A 377 24.16 -2.05 -24.81
C ALA A 377 23.04 -1.93 -23.76
N SER A 378 21.80 -1.81 -24.24
CA SER A 378 20.59 -2.00 -23.44
C SER A 378 20.01 -3.38 -23.74
N LEU A 379 20.14 -4.29 -22.80
CA LEU A 379 19.76 -5.70 -22.94
C LEU A 379 18.51 -6.00 -22.14
N THR A 380 17.82 -7.10 -22.51
CA THR A 380 16.72 -7.63 -21.70
C THR A 380 17.18 -8.83 -20.88
N TYR A 381 16.49 -9.09 -19.77
CA TYR A 381 16.76 -10.27 -18.94
C TYR A 381 16.74 -11.56 -19.74
N GLN A 382 15.81 -11.70 -20.70
CA GLN A 382 15.65 -12.87 -21.56
C GLN A 382 16.82 -13.01 -22.54
N GLU A 383 17.26 -11.91 -23.18
CA GLU A 383 18.41 -11.94 -24.10
C GLU A 383 19.70 -12.34 -23.37
N VAL A 384 19.89 -11.81 -22.15
CA VAL A 384 21.08 -12.13 -21.34
C VAL A 384 21.05 -13.58 -20.89
N GLN A 385 19.90 -14.08 -20.40
CA GLN A 385 19.75 -15.47 -20.00
C GLN A 385 20.01 -16.43 -21.19
N ALA A 386 19.35 -16.19 -22.32
CA ALA A 386 19.53 -17.02 -23.54
C ALA A 386 21.01 -17.06 -24.00
N ALA A 387 21.70 -15.91 -23.93
CA ALA A 387 23.11 -15.86 -24.31
C ALA A 387 24.00 -16.72 -23.39
N ILE A 388 23.73 -16.73 -22.08
CA ILE A 388 24.46 -17.55 -21.12
C ILE A 388 24.09 -19.03 -21.26
N ASP A 389 22.87 -19.35 -21.60
CA ASP A 389 22.38 -20.72 -21.82
C ASP A 389 22.89 -21.32 -23.17
N GLY A 390 23.65 -20.55 -23.97
CA GLY A 390 24.29 -21.01 -25.20
C GLY A 390 23.59 -20.59 -26.49
N GLU A 391 22.60 -19.68 -26.42
CA GLU A 391 21.86 -19.14 -27.56
C GLU A 391 22.06 -17.61 -27.72
N PRO A 392 23.31 -17.13 -27.93
CA PRO A 392 23.58 -15.73 -28.08
C PRO A 392 22.99 -15.15 -29.38
N SER A 393 22.33 -14.02 -29.27
CA SER A 393 21.87 -13.23 -30.42
C SER A 393 23.00 -12.42 -31.06
N GLU A 394 22.75 -11.80 -32.22
CA GLU A 394 23.72 -10.87 -32.86
C GLU A 394 24.11 -9.72 -31.91
N ARG A 395 23.23 -9.30 -31.04
CA ARG A 395 23.46 -8.22 -30.05
C ARG A 395 24.28 -8.69 -28.86
N THR A 396 24.04 -9.90 -28.38
CA THR A 396 24.70 -10.42 -27.16
C THR A 396 26.00 -11.17 -27.45
N ALA A 397 26.18 -11.73 -28.67
CA ALA A 397 27.37 -12.47 -29.00
C ALA A 397 28.69 -11.67 -28.82
N PRO A 398 28.80 -10.38 -29.24
CA PRO A 398 30.03 -9.60 -28.99
C PRO A 398 30.30 -9.33 -27.51
N LEU A 399 29.26 -9.30 -26.68
CA LEU A 399 29.33 -9.01 -25.26
C LEU A 399 29.47 -10.26 -24.37
N LEU A 400 29.30 -11.45 -24.94
CA LEU A 400 29.24 -12.70 -24.19
C LEU A 400 30.50 -12.94 -23.38
N ASP A 401 31.67 -12.96 -24.04
CA ASP A 401 32.95 -13.23 -23.37
C ASP A 401 33.47 -12.05 -22.56
N PRO A 402 33.47 -10.80 -23.06
CA PRO A 402 34.07 -9.67 -22.31
C PRO A 402 33.19 -9.10 -21.19
N VAL A 403 31.86 -9.29 -21.22
CA VAL A 403 30.94 -8.64 -20.29
C VAL A 403 30.04 -9.64 -19.58
N LEU A 404 29.29 -10.47 -20.33
CA LEU A 404 28.21 -11.27 -19.72
C LEU A 404 28.78 -12.44 -18.88
N LYS A 405 29.79 -13.18 -19.38
CA LYS A 405 30.40 -14.24 -18.58
C LYS A 405 31.08 -13.75 -17.29
N PRO A 406 31.87 -12.66 -17.30
CA PRO A 406 32.38 -12.06 -16.06
C PRO A 406 31.28 -11.62 -15.10
N LEU A 407 30.18 -11.02 -15.58
CA LEU A 407 29.01 -10.65 -14.75
C LEU A 407 28.41 -11.88 -14.06
N PHE A 408 28.19 -12.97 -14.78
CA PHE A 408 27.68 -14.22 -14.20
C PHE A 408 28.67 -14.89 -13.26
N ALA A 409 29.96 -14.86 -13.56
CA ALA A 409 30.99 -15.37 -12.65
C ALA A 409 31.02 -14.62 -11.32
N ALA A 410 30.93 -13.30 -11.37
CA ALA A 410 30.80 -12.45 -10.17
C ALA A 410 29.47 -12.68 -9.44
N TYR A 411 28.35 -12.84 -10.15
CA TYR A 411 27.05 -13.21 -9.56
C TYR A 411 27.14 -14.54 -8.81
N HIS A 412 27.78 -15.57 -9.37
CA HIS A 412 27.96 -16.84 -8.67
C HIS A 412 28.81 -16.72 -7.40
N ALA A 413 29.80 -15.80 -7.38
CA ALA A 413 30.52 -15.48 -6.16
C ALA A 413 29.60 -14.79 -5.13
N LEU A 414 28.81 -13.77 -5.55
CA LEU A 414 27.85 -13.07 -4.69
C LEU A 414 26.77 -14.01 -4.14
N SER A 415 26.30 -14.99 -4.94
CA SER A 415 25.33 -16.00 -4.50
C SER A 415 25.85 -16.82 -3.31
N LYS A 416 27.15 -17.16 -3.29
CA LYS A 416 27.76 -17.86 -2.13
C LYS A 416 27.72 -16.98 -0.89
N ALA A 417 28.07 -15.69 -1.01
CA ALA A 417 27.98 -14.74 0.12
C ALA A 417 26.52 -14.53 0.58
N ARG A 418 25.57 -14.53 -0.36
CA ARG A 418 24.12 -14.48 -0.06
C ARG A 418 23.70 -15.73 0.74
N ASP A 419 24.12 -16.93 0.31
CA ASP A 419 23.76 -18.17 0.98
C ASP A 419 24.36 -18.25 2.39
N GLU A 420 25.57 -17.71 2.61
CA GLU A 420 26.15 -17.57 3.95
C GLU A 420 25.38 -16.58 4.83
N ARG A 421 24.88 -15.48 4.26
CA ARG A 421 24.08 -14.46 4.93
C ARG A 421 22.68 -14.96 5.27
N GLN A 422 22.12 -15.88 4.49
CA GLN A 422 20.79 -16.47 4.61
C GLN A 422 19.67 -15.43 4.72
N PRO A 423 19.45 -14.57 3.71
CA PRO A 423 18.25 -13.73 3.67
C PRO A 423 16.99 -14.60 3.67
N LEU A 424 15.85 -14.03 4.04
CA LEU A 424 14.57 -14.73 3.99
C LEU A 424 14.24 -15.10 2.53
N ASP A 425 14.05 -16.38 2.27
CA ASP A 425 13.84 -16.93 0.92
C ASP A 425 12.42 -17.48 0.79
N LEU A 426 11.48 -16.59 0.49
CA LEU A 426 10.08 -16.95 0.28
C LEU A 426 9.86 -17.40 -1.18
N ASP A 427 9.25 -18.56 -1.35
CA ASP A 427 8.83 -19.07 -2.65
C ASP A 427 7.35 -18.71 -2.90
N LEU A 428 7.14 -17.48 -3.36
CA LEU A 428 5.82 -16.95 -3.70
C LEU A 428 5.84 -16.45 -5.15
N PRO A 429 5.21 -17.17 -6.08
CA PRO A 429 5.22 -16.81 -7.48
C PRO A 429 4.45 -15.52 -7.75
N GLU A 430 5.08 -14.57 -8.43
CA GLU A 430 4.49 -13.30 -8.83
C GLU A 430 3.61 -13.48 -10.07
N ARG A 431 2.41 -12.90 -10.06
CA ARG A 431 1.48 -12.91 -11.18
C ARG A 431 1.82 -11.84 -12.20
N LYS A 432 1.86 -12.20 -13.47
CA LYS A 432 1.98 -11.27 -14.61
C LYS A 432 0.72 -11.28 -15.45
N ILE A 433 0.05 -10.13 -15.51
CA ILE A 433 -1.12 -9.91 -16.37
C ILE A 433 -0.62 -9.43 -17.73
N VAL A 434 -1.02 -10.11 -18.80
CA VAL A 434 -0.67 -9.75 -20.17
C VAL A 434 -1.90 -9.18 -20.85
N LEU A 435 -1.77 -7.95 -21.34
CA LEU A 435 -2.84 -7.25 -22.08
C LEU A 435 -2.63 -7.38 -23.59
N GLY A 436 -3.72 -7.49 -24.33
CA GLY A 436 -3.73 -7.34 -25.77
C GLY A 436 -3.75 -5.88 -26.20
N ASP A 437 -3.67 -5.64 -27.51
CA ASP A 437 -3.70 -4.29 -28.09
C ASP A 437 -5.01 -3.54 -27.80
N ASP A 438 -6.09 -4.28 -27.58
CA ASP A 438 -7.40 -3.74 -27.15
C ASP A 438 -7.45 -3.41 -25.65
N GLY A 439 -6.38 -3.71 -24.89
CA GLY A 439 -6.28 -3.51 -23.46
C GLY A 439 -6.98 -4.57 -22.62
N ARG A 440 -7.55 -5.62 -23.21
CA ARG A 440 -8.14 -6.75 -22.49
C ARG A 440 -7.06 -7.72 -22.04
N VAL A 441 -7.33 -8.43 -20.97
CA VAL A 441 -6.41 -9.48 -20.48
C VAL A 441 -6.44 -10.66 -21.44
N THR A 442 -5.30 -10.95 -22.07
CA THR A 442 -5.12 -12.10 -22.97
C THR A 442 -4.68 -13.33 -22.20
N SER A 443 -3.82 -13.16 -21.22
CA SER A 443 -3.37 -14.25 -20.35
C SER A 443 -2.95 -13.74 -18.97
N VAL A 444 -3.06 -14.60 -17.98
CA VAL A 444 -2.50 -14.45 -16.65
C VAL A 444 -1.56 -15.62 -16.43
N ARG A 445 -0.31 -15.32 -16.07
CA ARG A 445 0.72 -16.34 -15.85
C ARG A 445 1.62 -15.93 -14.70
N PHE A 446 2.36 -16.87 -14.14
CA PHE A 446 3.39 -16.55 -13.17
C PHE A 446 4.66 -16.05 -13.86
N ALA A 447 5.28 -15.04 -13.26
CA ALA A 447 6.55 -14.50 -13.74
C ALA A 447 7.67 -15.55 -13.51
N GLU A 448 8.48 -15.75 -14.52
CA GLU A 448 9.66 -16.58 -14.42
C GLU A 448 10.81 -15.77 -13.84
N ARG A 449 11.47 -16.29 -12.80
CA ARG A 449 12.62 -15.65 -12.15
C ARG A 449 13.91 -16.24 -12.68
N LEU A 450 14.48 -15.60 -13.71
CA LEU A 450 15.74 -16.00 -14.35
C LEU A 450 16.95 -15.64 -13.46
N ASP A 451 18.09 -16.29 -13.70
CA ASP A 451 19.35 -15.93 -13.02
C ASP A 451 19.83 -14.53 -13.41
N ALA A 452 19.52 -14.06 -14.62
CA ALA A 452 19.75 -12.67 -15.02
C ALA A 452 19.05 -11.65 -14.10
N HIS A 453 17.82 -11.95 -13.57
CA HIS A 453 17.16 -11.10 -12.59
C HIS A 453 17.89 -11.10 -11.24
N ARG A 454 18.30 -12.30 -10.78
CA ARG A 454 19.02 -12.47 -9.52
C ARG A 454 20.40 -11.81 -9.55
N LEU A 455 21.06 -11.81 -10.71
CA LEU A 455 22.33 -11.11 -10.93
C LEU A 455 22.18 -9.62 -10.64
N ILE A 456 21.22 -8.96 -11.28
CA ILE A 456 20.97 -7.54 -11.08
C ILE A 456 20.55 -7.26 -9.62
N GLU A 457 19.68 -8.10 -9.05
CA GLU A 457 19.26 -7.98 -7.64
C GLU A 457 20.48 -7.97 -6.68
N GLU A 458 21.41 -8.94 -6.80
CA GLU A 458 22.58 -9.02 -5.89
C GLU A 458 23.54 -7.83 -6.09
N PHE A 459 23.75 -7.37 -7.33
CA PHE A 459 24.54 -6.16 -7.60
C PHE A 459 23.90 -4.92 -6.97
N MET A 460 22.56 -4.77 -7.09
CA MET A 460 21.81 -3.64 -6.52
C MET A 460 21.80 -3.70 -4.99
N VAL A 461 21.61 -4.88 -4.39
CA VAL A 461 21.68 -5.06 -2.93
C VAL A 461 23.05 -4.65 -2.41
N LEU A 462 24.14 -5.08 -3.08
CA LEU A 462 25.50 -4.74 -2.67
C LEU A 462 25.79 -3.22 -2.81
N ALA A 463 25.37 -2.60 -3.90
CA ALA A 463 25.52 -1.16 -4.11
C ALA A 463 24.76 -0.35 -3.05
N ASN A 464 23.55 -0.78 -2.69
CA ASN A 464 22.73 -0.18 -1.62
C ASN A 464 23.42 -0.29 -0.24
N VAL A 465 24.06 -1.41 0.07
CA VAL A 465 24.89 -1.58 1.28
C VAL A 465 26.07 -0.62 1.26
N CYS A 466 26.78 -0.51 0.14
CA CYS A 466 27.92 0.39 -0.01
C CYS A 466 27.54 1.86 0.23
N ALA A 467 26.38 2.30 -0.28
CA ALA A 467 25.86 3.65 -0.06
C ALA A 467 25.58 3.91 1.42
N ALA A 468 24.90 2.99 2.10
CA ALA A 468 24.62 3.11 3.52
C ALA A 468 25.92 3.17 4.35
N GLU A 469 26.87 2.28 4.11
CA GLU A 469 28.14 2.23 4.84
C GLU A 469 28.99 3.48 4.61
N THR A 470 29.05 4.00 3.37
CA THR A 470 29.78 5.24 3.06
C THR A 470 29.21 6.42 3.86
N LEU A 471 27.89 6.58 3.86
CA LEU A 471 27.24 7.69 4.55
C LEU A 471 27.37 7.55 6.08
N ILE A 472 27.29 6.35 6.63
CA ILE A 472 27.55 6.08 8.05
C ILE A 472 28.99 6.45 8.40
N ALA A 473 29.98 5.98 7.62
CA ALA A 473 31.39 6.28 7.87
C ALA A 473 31.70 7.78 7.81
N LYS A 474 31.04 8.51 6.91
CA LYS A 474 31.14 9.97 6.78
C LYS A 474 30.25 10.73 7.77
N LYS A 475 29.48 10.05 8.61
CA LYS A 475 28.50 10.64 9.55
C LYS A 475 27.53 11.60 8.85
N SER A 476 27.15 11.28 7.65
CA SER A 476 26.18 12.03 6.84
C SER A 476 24.76 11.56 7.14
N PRO A 477 23.76 12.46 7.24
CA PRO A 477 22.36 12.07 7.31
C PRO A 477 21.94 11.27 6.07
N LEU A 478 21.10 10.24 6.25
CA LEU A 478 20.56 9.45 5.15
C LEU A 478 19.21 8.84 5.53
N LEU A 479 18.51 8.29 4.56
CA LEU A 479 17.34 7.46 4.77
C LEU A 479 17.72 5.98 4.63
N PHE A 480 17.55 5.23 5.70
CA PHE A 480 17.65 3.77 5.67
C PHE A 480 16.38 3.14 5.13
N ARG A 481 16.50 2.01 4.46
CA ARG A 481 15.38 1.10 4.21
C ARG A 481 15.35 0.08 5.34
N VAL A 482 14.40 0.25 6.22
CA VAL A 482 14.25 -0.54 7.45
C VAL A 482 13.25 -1.66 7.24
N HIS A 483 13.57 -2.84 7.75
CA HIS A 483 12.65 -3.96 7.87
C HIS A 483 12.89 -4.62 9.21
N GLU A 484 11.98 -4.40 10.16
CA GLU A 484 12.12 -4.90 11.53
C GLU A 484 11.76 -6.39 11.65
N GLU A 485 12.15 -6.99 12.76
CA GLU A 485 11.78 -8.37 13.08
C GLU A 485 10.26 -8.52 13.24
N PRO A 486 9.72 -9.72 12.98
CA PRO A 486 8.31 -10.00 13.21
C PRO A 486 7.91 -9.76 14.67
N PRO A 487 6.73 -9.16 14.95
CA PRO A 487 6.19 -9.03 16.29
C PRO A 487 5.99 -10.40 16.95
N PRO A 488 6.19 -10.50 18.28
CA PRO A 488 6.05 -11.78 18.99
C PRO A 488 4.71 -12.48 18.78
N GLU A 489 3.60 -11.73 18.73
CA GLU A 489 2.25 -12.24 18.52
C GLU A 489 2.10 -12.91 17.15
N LYS A 490 2.60 -12.26 16.09
CA LYS A 490 2.58 -12.83 14.74
C LYS A 490 3.49 -14.06 14.62
N LEU A 491 4.59 -14.06 15.36
CA LEU A 491 5.52 -15.18 15.40
C LEU A 491 4.94 -16.38 16.15
N ASP A 492 4.17 -16.15 17.22
CA ASP A 492 3.46 -17.21 17.92
C ASP A 492 2.35 -17.82 17.03
N ALA A 493 1.59 -17.00 16.29
CA ALA A 493 0.63 -17.48 15.29
C ALA A 493 1.29 -18.32 14.18
N LEU A 494 2.47 -17.89 13.69
CA LEU A 494 3.24 -18.69 12.72
C LEU A 494 3.67 -20.04 13.32
N ARG A 495 4.08 -20.06 14.59
CA ARG A 495 4.45 -21.32 15.28
C ARG A 495 3.26 -22.27 15.40
N GLU A 496 2.09 -21.76 15.73
CA GLU A 496 0.86 -22.56 15.81
C GLU A 496 0.51 -23.16 14.44
N THR A 497 0.55 -22.35 13.39
CA THR A 497 0.35 -22.83 12.00
C THR A 497 1.38 -23.89 11.61
N ALA A 498 2.66 -23.66 11.87
CA ALA A 498 3.73 -24.61 11.59
C ALA A 498 3.55 -25.92 12.36
N GLN A 499 3.25 -25.84 13.67
CA GLN A 499 3.01 -26.99 14.53
C GLN A 499 1.81 -27.81 14.05
N ALA A 500 0.77 -27.11 13.65
CA ALA A 500 -0.42 -27.73 13.09
C ALA A 500 -0.11 -28.48 11.78
N ALA A 501 0.81 -27.98 10.93
CA ALA A 501 1.34 -28.65 9.74
C ALA A 501 2.39 -29.74 10.03
N GLY A 502 2.71 -29.99 11.30
CA GLY A 502 3.72 -30.97 11.69
C GLY A 502 5.17 -30.48 11.61
N TYR A 503 5.37 -29.15 11.47
CA TYR A 503 6.71 -28.53 11.43
C TYR A 503 7.05 -27.88 12.77
N THR A 504 8.32 -27.56 12.97
CA THR A 504 8.79 -26.96 14.22
C THR A 504 9.50 -25.64 13.97
N LEU A 505 9.03 -24.56 14.60
CA LEU A 505 9.74 -23.29 14.73
C LEU A 505 10.07 -23.06 16.20
N ALA A 506 11.37 -23.13 16.55
CA ALA A 506 11.83 -23.07 17.94
C ALA A 506 11.41 -21.77 18.66
N LYS A 507 11.16 -21.86 19.97
CA LYS A 507 10.79 -20.74 20.84
C LYS A 507 11.94 -20.42 21.79
N GLY A 508 12.08 -19.17 22.20
CA GLY A 508 13.00 -18.75 23.25
C GLY A 508 14.42 -18.38 22.80
N GLN A 509 14.67 -18.22 21.50
CA GLN A 509 15.93 -17.70 20.93
C GLN A 509 15.70 -16.42 20.15
N VAL A 510 16.76 -15.63 19.96
CA VAL A 510 16.74 -14.48 19.05
C VAL A 510 16.42 -14.97 17.65
N LEU A 511 15.38 -14.41 17.04
CA LEU A 511 14.94 -14.77 15.71
C LEU A 511 15.98 -14.33 14.68
N GLN A 512 16.25 -15.19 13.74
CA GLN A 512 17.04 -14.86 12.54
C GLN A 512 16.37 -15.50 11.33
N THR A 513 16.59 -14.93 10.16
CA THR A 513 16.04 -15.43 8.88
C THR A 513 16.31 -16.90 8.64
N ARG A 514 17.50 -17.40 9.03
CA ARG A 514 17.83 -18.82 8.93
C ARG A 514 16.86 -19.77 9.65
N HIS A 515 16.20 -19.32 10.73
CA HIS A 515 15.22 -20.13 11.45
C HIS A 515 13.93 -20.24 10.64
N LEU A 516 13.53 -19.15 9.98
CA LEU A 516 12.40 -19.14 9.05
C LEU A 516 12.70 -19.93 7.80
N ASN A 517 13.90 -19.78 7.21
CA ASN A 517 14.34 -20.58 6.06
C ASN A 517 14.35 -22.09 6.39
N SER A 518 14.75 -22.46 7.62
CA SER A 518 14.67 -23.86 8.05
C SER A 518 13.21 -24.36 8.10
N LEU A 519 12.26 -23.52 8.49
CA LEU A 519 10.82 -23.86 8.44
C LEU A 519 10.33 -23.99 6.99
N LEU A 520 10.67 -23.04 6.12
CA LEU A 520 10.31 -23.05 4.70
C LEU A 520 10.87 -24.32 4.01
N ASN A 521 12.14 -24.66 4.28
CA ASN A 521 12.78 -25.88 3.75
C ASN A 521 12.11 -27.17 4.23
N GLN A 522 11.56 -27.22 5.44
CA GLN A 522 10.81 -28.38 5.91
C GLN A 522 9.52 -28.61 5.11
N ALA A 523 8.90 -27.51 4.61
CA ALA A 523 7.67 -27.56 3.82
C ALA A 523 7.94 -27.67 2.31
N ALA A 524 9.15 -27.37 1.85
CA ALA A 524 9.49 -27.32 0.42
C ALA A 524 9.10 -28.60 -0.33
N GLY A 525 8.39 -28.43 -1.48
CA GLY A 525 7.93 -29.52 -2.32
C GLY A 525 6.77 -30.34 -1.76
N LYS A 526 6.13 -29.91 -0.67
CA LYS A 526 4.95 -30.55 -0.09
C LYS A 526 3.69 -29.73 -0.37
N ASP A 527 2.51 -30.33 -0.16
CA ASP A 527 1.22 -29.74 -0.47
C ASP A 527 0.93 -28.47 0.35
N ASP A 528 1.51 -28.33 1.52
CA ASP A 528 1.36 -27.21 2.44
C ASP A 528 2.50 -26.15 2.34
N ALA A 529 3.40 -26.28 1.36
CA ALA A 529 4.49 -25.32 1.17
C ALA A 529 3.99 -23.88 0.97
N GLU A 530 2.95 -23.68 0.18
CA GLU A 530 2.37 -22.36 -0.06
C GLU A 530 1.76 -21.77 1.22
N LEU A 531 1.05 -22.57 2.01
CA LEU A 531 0.50 -22.15 3.31
C LEU A 531 1.60 -21.64 4.25
N ILE A 532 2.72 -22.38 4.34
CA ILE A 532 3.84 -22.00 5.22
C ILE A 532 4.55 -20.74 4.70
N ASN A 533 4.72 -20.61 3.38
CA ASN A 533 5.28 -19.40 2.76
C ASN A 533 4.39 -18.17 3.03
N LEU A 534 3.08 -18.27 2.78
CA LEU A 534 2.13 -17.18 3.05
C LEU A 534 2.04 -16.83 4.53
N SER A 535 2.01 -17.83 5.43
CA SER A 535 1.97 -17.60 6.87
C SER A 535 3.26 -16.92 7.36
N THR A 536 4.41 -17.32 6.80
CA THR A 536 5.69 -16.66 7.06
C THR A 536 5.67 -15.21 6.57
N LEU A 537 5.21 -14.94 5.34
CA LEU A 537 5.07 -13.57 4.83
C LEU A 537 4.15 -12.72 5.71
N ARG A 538 2.97 -13.24 6.08
CA ARG A 538 1.99 -12.53 6.94
C ARG A 538 2.52 -12.23 8.34
N SER A 539 3.49 -12.99 8.81
CA SER A 539 4.13 -12.73 10.10
C SER A 539 5.13 -11.56 10.04
N MET A 540 5.63 -11.20 8.84
CA MET A 540 6.58 -10.11 8.68
C MET A 540 5.94 -8.73 8.95
N THR A 541 6.82 -7.77 9.26
CA THR A 541 6.49 -6.34 9.23
C THR A 541 6.64 -5.80 7.81
N GLN A 542 6.03 -4.67 7.51
CA GLN A 542 6.32 -3.96 6.27
C GLN A 542 7.63 -3.18 6.39
N ALA A 543 8.43 -3.19 5.33
CA ALA A 543 9.59 -2.33 5.24
C ALA A 543 9.16 -0.86 5.05
N TYR A 544 9.92 0.07 5.62
CA TYR A 544 9.66 1.50 5.57
C TYR A 544 10.97 2.30 5.52
N TYR A 545 10.89 3.61 5.32
CA TYR A 545 12.05 4.49 5.34
C TYR A 545 12.18 5.19 6.69
N SER A 546 13.42 5.33 7.19
CA SER A 546 13.71 6.01 8.44
C SER A 546 15.12 6.63 8.42
N PRO A 547 15.36 7.80 9.03
CA PRO A 547 16.71 8.29 9.29
C PRO A 547 17.43 7.50 10.39
N GLN A 548 16.73 6.65 11.13
CA GLN A 548 17.26 5.76 12.16
C GLN A 548 17.50 4.37 11.59
N ASN A 549 18.62 3.76 11.96
CA ASN A 549 18.99 2.43 11.45
C ASN A 549 18.51 1.32 12.39
N PHE A 550 17.51 0.57 11.99
CA PHE A 550 17.04 -0.64 12.66
C PHE A 550 17.41 -1.93 11.90
N GLY A 551 18.20 -1.81 10.82
CA GLY A 551 18.58 -2.92 9.97
C GLY A 551 17.47 -3.35 8.98
N HIS A 552 17.78 -4.39 8.21
CA HIS A 552 16.82 -4.99 7.27
C HIS A 552 16.74 -6.50 7.50
N PHE A 553 15.81 -6.91 8.36
CA PHE A 553 15.65 -8.30 8.79
C PHE A 553 15.52 -9.27 7.60
N GLY A 554 14.61 -9.03 6.67
CA GLY A 554 14.38 -9.94 5.53
C GLY A 554 15.62 -10.17 4.65
N LEU A 555 16.48 -9.16 4.49
CA LEU A 555 17.75 -9.29 3.76
C LEU A 555 18.91 -9.78 4.64
N ALA A 556 18.70 -9.93 5.95
CA ALA A 556 19.76 -10.23 6.94
C ALA A 556 20.92 -9.22 6.88
N LEU A 557 20.60 -7.92 6.70
CA LEU A 557 21.56 -6.81 6.57
C LEU A 557 21.45 -5.85 7.73
N LYS A 558 22.61 -5.39 8.24
CA LYS A 558 22.66 -4.38 9.32
C LYS A 558 22.51 -2.96 8.81
N ASN A 559 23.06 -2.66 7.64
CA ASN A 559 23.06 -1.34 7.03
C ASN A 559 22.50 -1.45 5.62
N TYR A 560 21.38 -0.80 5.36
CA TYR A 560 20.74 -0.87 4.05
C TYR A 560 20.03 0.44 3.72
N ALA A 561 20.29 0.99 2.56
CA ALA A 561 19.64 2.21 2.07
C ALA A 561 19.38 2.04 0.57
N HIS A 562 18.29 2.54 0.07
CA HIS A 562 18.00 2.55 -1.35
C HIS A 562 18.82 3.63 -2.06
N PHE A 563 19.60 3.22 -3.07
CA PHE A 563 20.48 4.08 -3.88
C PHE A 563 20.27 3.88 -5.38
N THR A 564 19.78 2.70 -5.78
CA THR A 564 19.90 2.19 -7.15
C THR A 564 18.78 2.54 -8.11
N SER A 565 17.73 3.28 -7.67
CA SER A 565 16.61 3.63 -8.55
C SER A 565 16.07 5.04 -8.32
N PRO A 566 16.86 6.12 -8.49
CA PRO A 566 16.47 7.50 -8.23
C PRO A 566 15.47 8.07 -9.26
N ILE A 567 15.30 7.46 -10.42
CA ILE A 567 14.28 7.87 -11.40
C ILE A 567 12.88 7.60 -10.86
N ARG A 568 12.72 6.50 -10.11
CA ARG A 568 11.42 6.01 -9.67
C ARG A 568 11.20 6.00 -8.16
N ARG A 569 12.21 6.31 -7.32
CA ARG A 569 12.07 6.40 -5.86
C ARG A 569 12.74 7.67 -5.32
N TYR A 570 11.97 8.46 -4.60
CA TYR A 570 12.49 9.69 -3.97
C TYR A 570 13.51 9.41 -2.85
N ALA A 571 13.40 8.26 -2.18
CA ALA A 571 14.38 7.84 -1.18
C ALA A 571 15.80 7.75 -1.74
N ASP A 572 15.95 7.17 -2.93
CA ASP A 572 17.23 7.04 -3.63
C ASP A 572 17.81 8.40 -4.01
N LEU A 573 16.97 9.34 -4.45
CA LEU A 573 17.37 10.72 -4.72
C LEU A 573 17.91 11.41 -3.46
N ILE A 574 17.31 11.21 -2.29
CA ILE A 574 17.82 11.71 -1.01
C ILE A 574 19.19 11.09 -0.68
N VAL A 575 19.38 9.80 -0.89
CA VAL A 575 20.67 9.11 -0.67
C VAL A 575 21.72 9.62 -1.66
N HIS A 576 21.39 9.87 -2.92
CA HIS A 576 22.26 10.50 -3.90
C HIS A 576 22.72 11.89 -3.45
N ARG A 577 21.80 12.75 -3.02
CA ARG A 577 22.11 14.08 -2.47
C ARG A 577 22.99 14.00 -1.23
N ALA A 578 22.77 13.01 -0.36
CA ALA A 578 23.62 12.77 0.80
C ALA A 578 25.04 12.40 0.39
N LEU A 579 25.23 11.52 -0.61
CA LEU A 579 26.55 11.17 -1.17
C LEU A 579 27.25 12.40 -1.80
N ILE A 580 26.52 13.19 -2.59
CA ILE A 580 27.04 14.42 -3.22
C ILE A 580 27.53 15.39 -2.15
N ALA A 581 26.75 15.65 -1.10
CA ALA A 581 27.13 16.53 0.01
C ALA A 581 28.32 15.95 0.79
N ALA A 582 28.31 14.64 1.12
CA ALA A 582 29.34 13.98 1.89
C ALA A 582 30.71 13.92 1.18
N HIS A 583 30.72 13.98 -0.15
CA HIS A 583 31.94 13.99 -0.97
C HIS A 583 32.29 15.39 -1.49
N GLY A 584 31.42 16.38 -1.36
CA GLY A 584 31.66 17.74 -1.87
C GLY A 584 31.65 17.81 -3.41
N TRP A 585 30.82 17.02 -4.08
CA TRP A 585 30.78 16.92 -5.56
C TRP A 585 29.92 17.99 -6.26
N GLY A 586 29.37 18.94 -5.52
CA GLY A 586 28.57 20.02 -6.08
C GLY A 586 27.68 20.68 -5.04
N ASP A 587 26.83 21.60 -5.51
CA ASP A 587 25.88 22.38 -4.72
C ASP A 587 24.45 21.78 -4.74
N ASP A 588 24.29 20.65 -5.37
CA ASP A 588 23.06 19.88 -5.53
C ASP A 588 22.95 18.71 -4.53
N GLY A 589 23.78 18.73 -3.49
CA GLY A 589 23.73 17.80 -2.37
C GLY A 589 22.58 18.10 -1.39
N LEU A 590 22.48 17.27 -0.34
CA LEU A 590 21.43 17.37 0.68
C LEU A 590 21.49 18.72 1.40
N SER A 591 20.39 19.47 1.37
CA SER A 591 20.28 20.79 1.97
C SER A 591 19.96 20.71 3.48
N ALA A 592 20.24 21.78 4.23
CA ALA A 592 19.92 21.87 5.66
C ALA A 592 18.41 21.71 5.94
N ALA A 593 17.56 22.22 5.06
CA ALA A 593 16.09 22.09 5.19
C ALA A 593 15.61 20.64 4.97
N GLU A 594 16.25 19.92 4.04
CA GLU A 594 15.95 18.50 3.82
C GLU A 594 16.40 17.65 5.02
N ILE A 595 17.56 17.97 5.61
CA ILE A 595 18.06 17.29 6.82
C ILE A 595 17.10 17.49 8.00
N GLU A 596 16.63 18.73 8.23
CA GLU A 596 15.64 19.03 9.29
C GLU A 596 14.29 18.30 9.05
N GLY A 597 13.91 18.11 7.78
CA GLY A 597 12.65 17.46 7.37
C GLY A 597 12.77 15.97 7.06
N LEU A 598 13.88 15.27 7.40
CA LEU A 598 14.14 13.89 6.99
C LEU A 598 13.11 12.91 7.55
N ASP A 599 12.72 13.04 8.83
CA ASP A 599 11.70 12.20 9.45
C ASP A 599 10.34 12.31 8.73
N GLN A 600 9.89 13.53 8.47
CA GLN A 600 8.64 13.77 7.74
C GLN A 600 8.71 13.27 6.29
N THR A 601 9.89 13.34 5.65
CA THR A 601 10.09 12.82 4.31
C THR A 601 10.02 11.30 4.32
N ALA A 602 10.67 10.65 5.28
CA ALA A 602 10.66 9.20 5.45
C ALA A 602 9.23 8.65 5.65
N GLU A 603 8.45 9.25 6.54
CA GLU A 603 7.05 8.91 6.77
C GLU A 603 6.22 9.07 5.48
N HIS A 604 6.32 10.23 4.86
CA HIS A 604 5.57 10.54 3.64
C HIS A 604 5.86 9.57 2.49
N ILE A 605 7.15 9.26 2.20
CA ILE A 605 7.50 8.37 1.10
C ILE A 605 7.17 6.90 1.41
N SER A 606 7.15 6.51 2.68
CA SER A 606 6.65 5.19 3.09
C SER A 606 5.14 5.08 2.88
N ASP A 607 4.39 6.16 3.15
CA ASP A 607 2.94 6.22 2.88
C ASP A 607 2.63 6.21 1.38
N THR A 608 3.42 6.93 0.56
CA THR A 608 3.24 6.92 -0.90
C THR A 608 3.54 5.56 -1.50
N GLU A 609 4.55 4.86 -1.00
CA GLU A 609 4.88 3.50 -1.43
C GLU A 609 3.73 2.52 -1.11
N ARG A 610 3.19 2.54 0.12
CA ARG A 610 2.02 1.74 0.50
C ARG A 610 0.81 2.06 -0.39
N ARG A 611 0.55 3.34 -0.63
CA ARG A 611 -0.53 3.80 -1.51
C ARG A 611 -0.38 3.25 -2.94
N SER A 612 0.82 3.30 -3.51
CA SER A 612 1.11 2.77 -4.84
C SER A 612 0.90 1.26 -4.91
N MET A 613 1.42 0.53 -3.92
CA MET A 613 1.24 -0.93 -3.81
C MET A 613 -0.25 -1.32 -3.74
N MET A 614 -1.05 -0.59 -2.95
CA MET A 614 -2.50 -0.85 -2.88
C MET A 614 -3.21 -0.57 -4.21
N ALA A 615 -2.82 0.51 -4.91
CA ALA A 615 -3.41 0.84 -6.21
C ALA A 615 -3.04 -0.17 -7.30
N GLU A 616 -1.79 -0.64 -7.30
CA GLU A 616 -1.31 -1.69 -8.21
C GLU A 616 -2.06 -3.00 -7.98
N ARG A 617 -2.21 -3.40 -6.71
CA ARG A 617 -2.98 -4.60 -6.32
C ARG A 617 -4.44 -4.48 -6.76
N ASP A 618 -5.12 -3.38 -6.42
CA ASP A 618 -6.53 -3.15 -6.76
C ASP A 618 -6.75 -3.18 -8.29
N THR A 619 -5.80 -2.66 -9.06
CA THR A 619 -5.85 -2.71 -10.52
C THR A 619 -5.67 -4.14 -11.04
N ASN A 620 -4.69 -4.88 -10.52
CA ASN A 620 -4.46 -6.27 -10.89
C ASN A 620 -5.69 -7.14 -10.60
N ASP A 621 -6.31 -6.94 -9.45
CA ASP A 621 -7.52 -7.66 -9.04
C ASP A 621 -8.70 -7.36 -9.98
N ARG A 622 -8.87 -6.10 -10.41
CA ARG A 622 -9.91 -5.72 -11.39
C ARG A 622 -9.68 -6.35 -12.77
N TYR A 623 -8.43 -6.36 -13.26
CA TYR A 623 -8.09 -7.04 -14.50
C TYR A 623 -8.32 -8.54 -14.42
N LEU A 624 -7.95 -9.14 -13.30
CA LEU A 624 -8.16 -10.55 -13.04
C LEU A 624 -9.65 -10.91 -12.97
N ALA A 625 -10.44 -10.08 -12.29
CA ALA A 625 -11.89 -10.24 -12.22
C ALA A 625 -12.53 -10.15 -13.62
N ALA A 626 -12.13 -9.19 -14.45
CA ALA A 626 -12.60 -9.06 -15.82
C ALA A 626 -12.22 -10.29 -16.67
N TYR A 627 -10.99 -10.81 -16.51
CA TYR A 627 -10.54 -12.03 -17.17
C TYR A 627 -11.36 -13.27 -16.76
N MET A 628 -11.72 -13.36 -15.48
CA MET A 628 -12.49 -14.47 -14.95
C MET A 628 -13.99 -14.39 -15.34
N ALA A 629 -14.54 -13.18 -15.52
CA ALA A 629 -15.93 -12.98 -15.91
C ALA A 629 -16.27 -13.69 -17.24
N ASP A 630 -15.36 -13.67 -18.21
CA ASP A 630 -15.52 -14.36 -19.49
C ASP A 630 -15.39 -15.91 -19.37
N ARG A 631 -15.03 -16.42 -18.20
CA ARG A 631 -14.76 -17.85 -17.92
C ARG A 631 -15.75 -18.47 -16.95
N VAL A 632 -16.82 -17.75 -16.66
CA VAL A 632 -17.93 -18.26 -15.88
C VAL A 632 -18.50 -19.52 -16.55
N GLY A 633 -18.63 -20.60 -15.81
CA GLY A 633 -19.04 -21.92 -16.30
C GLY A 633 -17.90 -22.91 -16.55
N ASN A 634 -16.65 -22.46 -16.48
CA ASN A 634 -15.51 -23.34 -16.65
C ASN A 634 -15.17 -24.07 -15.33
N GLU A 635 -14.50 -25.21 -15.45
CA GLU A 635 -13.89 -25.93 -14.32
C GLU A 635 -12.43 -25.52 -14.16
N PHE A 636 -12.00 -25.31 -12.90
CA PHE A 636 -10.64 -24.93 -12.56
C PHE A 636 -10.09 -25.83 -11.45
N SER A 637 -8.80 -26.05 -11.45
CA SER A 637 -8.07 -26.59 -10.30
C SER A 637 -7.65 -25.44 -9.38
N GLY A 638 -7.74 -25.65 -8.07
CA GLY A 638 -7.36 -24.64 -7.11
C GLY A 638 -7.13 -25.20 -5.71
N ARG A 639 -6.58 -24.39 -4.82
CA ARG A 639 -6.24 -24.73 -3.43
C ARG A 639 -6.96 -23.83 -2.46
N ILE A 640 -7.28 -24.34 -1.29
CA ILE A 640 -7.83 -23.52 -0.21
C ILE A 640 -6.73 -22.62 0.30
N SER A 641 -6.94 -21.31 0.20
CA SER A 641 -6.02 -20.26 0.67
C SER A 641 -6.43 -19.66 2.02
N GLY A 642 -7.67 -19.88 2.47
CA GLY A 642 -8.16 -19.43 3.76
C GLY A 642 -9.55 -19.91 4.08
N ILE A 643 -9.92 -19.85 5.36
CA ILE A 643 -11.24 -20.21 5.86
C ILE A 643 -11.74 -19.10 6.77
N ALA A 644 -12.96 -18.62 6.51
CA ALA A 644 -13.64 -17.61 7.30
C ALA A 644 -15.06 -18.04 7.68
N ARG A 645 -15.67 -17.34 8.65
CA ARG A 645 -17.04 -17.64 9.10
C ARG A 645 -18.07 -17.63 7.97
N PHE A 646 -17.85 -16.86 6.94
CA PHE A 646 -18.78 -16.68 5.81
C PHE A 646 -18.45 -17.56 4.60
N GLY A 647 -17.32 -18.28 4.58
CA GLY A 647 -16.96 -19.18 3.50
C GLY A 647 -15.51 -19.61 3.44
N VAL A 648 -15.12 -20.22 2.33
CA VAL A 648 -13.80 -20.76 2.06
C VAL A 648 -13.18 -20.02 0.89
N PHE A 649 -11.98 -19.46 1.09
CA PHE A 649 -11.19 -18.85 0.03
C PHE A 649 -10.43 -19.92 -0.76
N VAL A 650 -10.49 -19.82 -2.07
CA VAL A 650 -9.82 -20.73 -3.00
C VAL A 650 -8.97 -19.93 -3.97
N LYS A 651 -7.73 -20.34 -4.13
CA LYS A 651 -6.80 -19.80 -5.11
C LYS A 651 -6.65 -20.76 -6.29
N LEU A 652 -6.84 -20.27 -7.50
CA LEU A 652 -6.74 -21.09 -8.71
C LEU A 652 -5.28 -21.33 -9.10
N ASP A 653 -4.95 -22.59 -9.49
CA ASP A 653 -3.58 -22.99 -9.82
C ASP A 653 -3.06 -22.30 -11.10
N GLU A 654 -3.90 -22.11 -12.12
CA GLU A 654 -3.47 -21.55 -13.41
C GLU A 654 -3.24 -20.04 -13.38
N THR A 655 -4.12 -19.31 -12.69
CA THR A 655 -4.17 -17.86 -12.73
C THR A 655 -3.77 -17.22 -11.41
N GLY A 656 -3.74 -18.00 -10.34
CA GLY A 656 -3.59 -17.50 -8.98
C GLY A 656 -4.80 -16.63 -8.56
N ALA A 657 -5.92 -16.65 -9.28
CA ALA A 657 -7.11 -15.89 -8.91
C ALA A 657 -7.65 -16.40 -7.59
N ASP A 658 -7.97 -15.46 -6.70
CA ASP A 658 -8.63 -15.77 -5.44
C ASP A 658 -10.16 -15.71 -5.62
N GLY A 659 -10.87 -16.66 -5.07
CA GLY A 659 -12.33 -16.71 -5.08
C GLY A 659 -12.88 -17.12 -3.73
N LEU A 660 -14.12 -16.74 -3.44
CA LEU A 660 -14.83 -17.11 -2.24
C LEU A 660 -15.94 -18.11 -2.57
N ILE A 661 -15.92 -19.26 -1.90
CA ILE A 661 -17.06 -20.15 -1.85
C ILE A 661 -17.86 -19.79 -0.60
N PRO A 662 -19.02 -19.15 -0.72
CA PRO A 662 -19.82 -18.80 0.44
C PRO A 662 -20.21 -20.07 1.23
N ILE A 663 -20.25 -19.98 2.56
CA ILE A 663 -20.56 -21.12 3.43
C ILE A 663 -21.88 -21.82 3.03
N ARG A 664 -22.88 -21.06 2.55
CA ARG A 664 -24.15 -21.59 2.06
C ARG A 664 -24.04 -22.42 0.78
N ALA A 665 -22.95 -22.28 0.03
CA ALA A 665 -22.69 -23.04 -1.20
C ALA A 665 -21.95 -24.35 -0.94
N LEU A 666 -21.44 -24.58 0.27
CA LEU A 666 -20.77 -25.80 0.67
C LEU A 666 -21.75 -26.98 0.89
N GLY A 667 -23.03 -26.69 1.14
CA GLY A 667 -24.06 -27.71 1.32
C GLY A 667 -25.33 -27.14 1.95
N ARG A 668 -26.34 -28.07 2.19
CA ARG A 668 -27.59 -27.70 2.84
C ARG A 668 -27.54 -27.76 4.37
N GLU A 669 -26.42 -28.16 4.91
CA GLU A 669 -26.21 -28.34 6.35
C GLU A 669 -25.79 -27.04 6.99
N TYR A 670 -25.98 -26.93 8.29
CA TYR A 670 -25.56 -25.80 9.06
C TYR A 670 -24.07 -25.95 9.39
N PHE A 671 -23.23 -25.05 8.93
CA PHE A 671 -21.79 -25.04 9.16
C PHE A 671 -21.44 -24.12 10.33
N HIS A 672 -20.60 -24.63 11.23
CA HIS A 672 -20.03 -23.86 12.33
C HIS A 672 -18.55 -23.57 12.05
N PHE A 673 -18.14 -22.29 12.18
CA PHE A 673 -16.74 -21.89 12.08
C PHE A 673 -16.08 -21.94 13.45
N ASP A 674 -15.08 -22.77 13.59
CA ASP A 674 -14.20 -22.81 14.76
C ASP A 674 -12.96 -21.95 14.49
N ARG A 675 -12.89 -20.79 15.14
CA ARG A 675 -11.82 -19.82 14.94
C ARG A 675 -10.46 -20.33 15.47
N GLU A 676 -10.47 -21.09 16.58
CA GLU A 676 -9.24 -21.60 17.19
C GLU A 676 -8.66 -22.76 16.39
N ALA A 677 -9.50 -23.59 15.85
CA ALA A 677 -9.09 -24.72 15.01
C ALA A 677 -8.91 -24.35 13.52
N GLY A 678 -9.36 -23.16 13.07
CA GLY A 678 -9.37 -22.76 11.68
C GLY A 678 -10.19 -23.68 10.77
N LEU A 679 -11.31 -24.19 11.28
CA LEU A 679 -12.13 -25.21 10.64
C LEU A 679 -13.57 -24.75 10.44
N VAL A 680 -14.20 -25.27 9.38
CA VAL A 680 -15.66 -25.22 9.21
C VAL A 680 -16.20 -26.65 9.37
N ALA A 681 -17.04 -26.85 10.38
CA ALA A 681 -17.61 -28.15 10.70
C ALA A 681 -19.13 -28.15 10.58
N VAL A 682 -19.74 -29.32 10.25
CA VAL A 682 -21.19 -29.50 10.19
C VAL A 682 -21.79 -29.52 11.61
N ALA A 683 -22.86 -28.76 11.86
CA ALA A 683 -23.41 -28.53 13.20
C ALA A 683 -23.91 -29.79 13.91
N ASP A 684 -24.44 -30.78 13.19
CA ASP A 684 -24.91 -32.03 13.77
C ASP A 684 -23.81 -32.86 14.46
N GLN A 685 -22.55 -32.58 14.12
CA GLN A 685 -21.40 -33.19 14.80
C GLN A 685 -20.90 -32.36 15.97
N ALA A 686 -21.22 -31.04 16.02
CA ALA A 686 -20.84 -30.18 17.13
C ALA A 686 -21.54 -30.55 18.45
N GLU A 687 -22.78 -31.08 18.41
CA GLU A 687 -23.43 -31.65 19.62
C GLU A 687 -22.79 -32.98 20.08
N ARG A 688 -22.29 -33.77 19.13
CA ARG A 688 -21.45 -34.95 19.44
C ARG A 688 -20.01 -34.59 19.83
N GLY A 689 -19.56 -33.42 19.44
CA GLY A 689 -18.19 -32.90 19.68
C GLY A 689 -17.91 -32.58 21.14
N ARG A 690 -18.93 -32.40 22.01
CA ARG A 690 -18.69 -32.37 23.47
C ARG A 690 -18.18 -33.71 24.01
N GLN A 691 -18.45 -34.81 23.30
CA GLN A 691 -17.78 -36.11 23.57
C GLN A 691 -16.49 -36.30 22.75
N PHE A 692 -16.25 -35.46 21.72
CA PHE A 692 -15.08 -35.56 20.85
C PHE A 692 -13.88 -34.73 21.36
N VAL A 693 -14.09 -33.67 22.14
CA VAL A 693 -12.98 -32.94 22.79
C VAL A 693 -12.23 -33.89 23.75
N ASP A 694 -12.91 -34.82 24.39
CA ASP A 694 -12.26 -35.89 25.24
C ASP A 694 -11.61 -37.02 24.38
N ARG A 695 -11.92 -37.11 23.05
CA ARG A 695 -11.31 -38.07 22.12
C ARG A 695 -10.33 -37.46 21.12
N ALA A 696 -10.29 -36.15 20.98
CA ALA A 696 -9.35 -35.44 20.09
C ALA A 696 -7.88 -35.58 20.48
N ASP A 697 -7.62 -35.96 21.72
CA ASP A 697 -6.29 -36.35 22.17
C ASP A 697 -5.85 -37.75 21.69
N GLN A 698 -6.74 -38.53 21.08
CA GLN A 698 -6.44 -39.87 20.58
C GLN A 698 -6.43 -40.04 19.05
N VAL A 699 -7.00 -39.08 18.26
CA VAL A 699 -6.93 -39.09 16.80
C VAL A 699 -5.85 -38.12 16.38
N GLY A 700 -4.82 -38.64 15.76
CA GLY A 700 -3.59 -37.90 15.44
C GLY A 700 -3.85 -36.56 14.74
N ARG A 701 -3.17 -35.53 15.22
CA ARG A 701 -3.14 -34.15 14.73
C ARG A 701 -2.87 -34.00 13.22
N THR A 702 -2.49 -35.06 12.54
CA THR A 702 -2.15 -35.12 11.12
C THR A 702 -3.32 -34.97 10.15
N ASP A 703 -4.54 -35.36 10.55
CA ASP A 703 -5.69 -35.27 9.62
C ASP A 703 -6.33 -33.90 9.48
N ARG A 704 -6.03 -32.96 10.41
CA ARG A 704 -6.63 -31.63 10.45
C ARG A 704 -6.00 -30.62 9.45
N LEU A 705 -4.82 -30.91 8.95
CA LEU A 705 -4.03 -29.98 8.13
C LEU A 705 -3.89 -30.39 6.67
N ARG A 706 -4.29 -31.61 6.34
CA ARG A 706 -4.30 -32.06 4.96
C ARG A 706 -5.24 -31.29 4.03
N LEU A 707 -6.13 -30.43 4.59
CA LEU A 707 -7.03 -29.54 3.81
C LEU A 707 -6.29 -28.38 3.13
N ALA A 708 -5.22 -27.87 3.74
CA ALA A 708 -4.60 -26.63 3.29
C ALA A 708 -3.71 -26.78 2.05
N GLY A 709 -3.35 -27.99 1.67
CA GLY A 709 -2.45 -28.25 0.55
C GLY A 709 -3.06 -29.00 -0.64
N GLN A 710 -4.33 -29.37 -0.58
CA GLN A 710 -4.90 -30.21 -1.65
C GLN A 710 -5.51 -29.42 -2.80
N ALA A 711 -5.25 -29.87 -4.02
CA ALA A 711 -5.86 -29.30 -5.21
C ALA A 711 -7.37 -29.54 -5.21
N VAL A 712 -8.13 -28.48 -5.42
CA VAL A 712 -9.59 -28.50 -5.51
C VAL A 712 -9.99 -28.25 -6.96
N ARG A 713 -10.87 -29.08 -7.50
CA ARG A 713 -11.51 -28.78 -8.78
C ARG A 713 -12.67 -27.85 -8.56
N VAL A 714 -12.67 -26.74 -9.26
CA VAL A 714 -13.74 -25.74 -9.23
C VAL A 714 -14.56 -25.91 -10.51
N GLY A 715 -15.84 -26.15 -10.37
CA GLY A 715 -16.72 -26.33 -11.51
C GLY A 715 -18.18 -26.11 -11.17
N SER A 716 -18.95 -25.73 -12.14
CA SER A 716 -20.40 -25.71 -12.04
C SER A 716 -21.03 -26.51 -13.17
N ARG A 717 -22.04 -27.30 -12.83
CA ARG A 717 -22.83 -27.99 -13.81
C ARG A 717 -23.95 -27.13 -14.42
N ASP A 718 -24.32 -26.07 -13.73
CA ASP A 718 -25.41 -25.20 -14.17
C ASP A 718 -24.84 -23.80 -14.48
N ARG A 719 -25.13 -23.29 -15.67
CA ARG A 719 -24.72 -21.96 -16.15
C ARG A 719 -25.18 -20.80 -15.26
N GLU A 720 -26.08 -21.08 -14.32
CA GLU A 720 -26.77 -20.11 -13.48
C GLU A 720 -26.06 -19.79 -12.18
N SER A 721 -24.88 -20.43 -11.92
CA SER A 721 -24.20 -20.35 -10.62
C SER A 721 -22.94 -19.51 -10.60
N PHE A 722 -22.72 -18.70 -11.58
CA PHE A 722 -21.39 -18.10 -11.79
C PHE A 722 -21.30 -16.64 -11.45
N GLY A 723 -21.12 -16.35 -10.31
CA GLY A 723 -20.40 -15.23 -9.73
C GLY A 723 -19.34 -15.71 -8.74
N TYR A 724 -19.12 -17.03 -8.70
CA TYR A 724 -18.25 -17.64 -7.70
C TYR A 724 -17.36 -18.68 -8.34
N LEU A 725 -16.13 -18.67 -7.96
CA LEU A 725 -15.28 -19.82 -8.14
C LEU A 725 -15.78 -20.89 -7.16
N ALA A 726 -16.66 -21.72 -7.64
CA ALA A 726 -17.21 -22.79 -6.84
C ALA A 726 -16.22 -23.94 -6.81
N GLY A 727 -15.52 -24.06 -5.72
CA GLY A 727 -14.66 -25.20 -5.48
C GLY A 727 -15.04 -25.78 -4.14
N GLY A 728 -14.95 -27.00 -4.02
CA GLY A 728 -15.01 -27.67 -2.76
C GLY A 728 -13.82 -28.55 -2.65
N PRO A 729 -13.39 -28.78 -1.45
CA PRO A 729 -12.37 -29.78 -1.27
C PRO A 729 -12.98 -31.08 -1.70
N GLY A 730 -12.95 -31.45 -2.91
CA GLY A 730 -13.19 -32.81 -3.18
C GLY A 730 -12.29 -33.71 -2.39
N ASP A 731 -11.83 -33.13 -1.39
CA ASP A 731 -10.83 -33.61 -0.54
C ASP A 731 -11.42 -34.61 0.45
N GLN A 732 -11.10 -35.85 0.17
CA GLN A 732 -11.45 -36.94 1.04
C GLN A 732 -10.85 -36.87 2.45
N GLN A 733 -10.05 -35.85 2.72
CA GLN A 733 -9.31 -35.77 3.99
C GLN A 733 -10.03 -35.01 5.08
N HIS A 734 -11.10 -34.30 4.71
CA HIS A 734 -12.03 -33.80 5.70
C HIS A 734 -13.38 -34.51 5.49
N PRO A 735 -13.57 -35.67 6.14
CA PRO A 735 -14.75 -36.54 5.86
C PRO A 735 -16.09 -35.83 5.99
N GLN A 736 -16.13 -34.75 6.77
CA GLN A 736 -17.35 -33.98 7.04
C GLN A 736 -17.79 -33.09 5.86
N VAL A 737 -16.84 -32.66 5.03
CA VAL A 737 -17.13 -31.87 3.82
C VAL A 737 -17.07 -32.76 2.58
N ALA A 738 -16.26 -33.82 2.58
CA ALA A 738 -16.05 -34.72 1.48
C ALA A 738 -17.18 -35.77 1.32
N GLU A 739 -17.82 -36.18 2.42
CA GLU A 739 -18.94 -37.14 2.37
C GLU A 739 -20.16 -36.63 1.59
N GLN A 740 -20.23 -35.33 1.31
CA GLN A 740 -21.32 -34.77 0.50
C GLN A 740 -21.06 -34.81 -1.01
N VAL A 741 -19.83 -35.19 -1.39
CA VAL A 741 -19.47 -35.35 -2.80
C VAL A 741 -19.22 -36.84 -3.06
N PRO A 742 -20.04 -37.53 -3.83
CA PRO A 742 -19.85 -38.97 -4.07
C PRO A 742 -18.50 -39.23 -4.71
N GLY A 743 -17.62 -39.81 -3.97
CA GLY A 743 -16.48 -40.68 -4.25
C GLY A 743 -15.55 -40.44 -5.43
N GLU A 744 -15.61 -39.35 -6.15
CA GLU A 744 -14.70 -39.10 -7.29
C GLU A 744 -14.00 -37.78 -7.14
N THR A 745 -12.70 -37.86 -6.96
CA THR A 745 -11.68 -36.83 -7.17
C THR A 745 -12.15 -35.39 -7.31
N GLY A 746 -12.42 -34.74 -6.20
CA GLY A 746 -12.35 -33.30 -6.06
C GLY A 746 -13.35 -32.45 -6.82
N ARG A 747 -14.52 -32.91 -7.18
CA ARG A 747 -15.57 -32.07 -7.77
C ARG A 747 -16.54 -31.61 -6.71
N VAL A 748 -16.62 -30.31 -6.50
CA VAL A 748 -17.70 -29.70 -5.75
C VAL A 748 -18.58 -28.91 -6.69
N ALA A 749 -19.84 -29.31 -6.81
CA ALA A 749 -20.84 -28.53 -7.51
C ALA A 749 -21.36 -27.44 -6.57
N ALA A 750 -21.32 -26.19 -6.99
CA ALA A 750 -21.95 -25.11 -6.26
C ALA A 750 -23.47 -25.27 -6.34
N GLY A 751 -24.09 -25.54 -5.20
CA GLY A 751 -25.54 -25.43 -5.07
C GLY A 751 -25.92 -23.96 -5.05
N THR A 752 -26.70 -23.52 -6.02
CA THR A 752 -27.19 -22.15 -6.06
C THR A 752 -28.56 -22.07 -5.41
N GLY A 753 -28.71 -21.10 -4.52
CA GLY A 753 -30.06 -20.62 -4.21
C GLY A 753 -30.51 -19.66 -5.32
N ASP A 754 -31.76 -19.73 -5.66
CA ASP A 754 -32.49 -19.03 -6.75
C ASP A 754 -32.35 -17.49 -6.84
N LEU A 755 -31.43 -16.87 -6.12
CA LEU A 755 -31.34 -15.42 -5.95
C LEU A 755 -30.31 -14.73 -6.85
N PHE A 756 -29.46 -15.48 -7.58
CA PHE A 756 -28.36 -14.91 -8.35
C PHE A 756 -28.45 -15.11 -9.86
N ASP A 757 -29.56 -15.66 -10.31
CA ASP A 757 -29.73 -16.18 -11.68
C ASP A 757 -29.93 -15.13 -12.78
N ARG A 758 -29.72 -13.82 -12.51
CA ARG A 758 -30.03 -12.80 -13.52
C ARG A 758 -29.15 -11.56 -13.52
N SER A 759 -28.01 -11.56 -12.88
CA SER A 759 -27.08 -10.44 -13.06
C SER A 759 -25.91 -10.87 -13.93
N GLU A 760 -25.92 -10.46 -15.18
CA GLU A 760 -24.75 -10.45 -16.07
C GLU A 760 -23.64 -9.51 -15.55
N ASP A 761 -23.67 -9.14 -14.27
CA ASP A 761 -22.81 -8.12 -13.74
C ASP A 761 -21.69 -8.72 -12.89
N SER A 762 -20.45 -8.36 -13.28
CA SER A 762 -19.17 -8.57 -12.60
C SER A 762 -19.10 -8.11 -11.13
N GLY A 763 -20.21 -7.66 -10.55
CA GLY A 763 -20.31 -7.14 -9.18
C GLY A 763 -20.01 -8.16 -8.07
N GLY A 764 -20.22 -9.47 -8.32
CA GLY A 764 -19.98 -10.50 -7.31
C GLY A 764 -18.50 -10.72 -6.97
N ILE A 765 -17.63 -10.64 -7.98
CA ILE A 765 -16.18 -10.85 -7.80
C ILE A 765 -15.54 -9.65 -7.09
N ALA A 766 -15.97 -8.43 -7.43
CA ALA A 766 -15.51 -7.21 -6.77
C ALA A 766 -15.86 -7.16 -5.27
N LEU A 767 -16.93 -7.84 -4.86
CA LEU A 767 -17.35 -7.89 -3.46
C LEU A 767 -16.41 -8.77 -2.61
N ASN A 768 -15.88 -9.83 -3.18
CA ASN A 768 -15.00 -10.76 -2.48
C ASN A 768 -13.65 -10.13 -2.15
N HIS A 769 -13.10 -9.30 -3.04
CA HIS A 769 -11.86 -8.55 -2.79
C HIS A 769 -11.98 -7.44 -1.74
N LEU A 770 -13.17 -6.88 -1.55
CA LEU A 770 -13.42 -5.89 -0.50
C LEU A 770 -13.34 -6.49 0.91
N VAL A 771 -13.70 -7.76 1.05
CA VAL A 771 -13.63 -8.47 2.34
C VAL A 771 -12.17 -8.78 2.72
N ASP A 772 -11.36 -9.24 1.77
CA ASP A 772 -9.92 -9.46 1.98
C ASP A 772 -9.17 -8.19 2.38
N HIS A 773 -9.56 -7.06 1.78
CA HIS A 773 -8.91 -5.77 2.05
C HIS A 773 -9.25 -5.23 3.45
N ALA A 774 -10.42 -5.56 4.00
CA ALA A 774 -10.82 -5.11 5.32
C ALA A 774 -10.16 -5.94 6.44
N GLU A 775 -9.89 -7.22 6.23
CA GLU A 775 -9.17 -8.05 7.21
C GLU A 775 -7.69 -7.68 7.33
N GLU A 776 -7.07 -7.18 6.27
CA GLU A 776 -5.64 -6.80 6.27
C GLU A 776 -5.39 -5.40 6.87
N GLN A 777 -6.39 -4.50 6.80
CA GLN A 777 -6.24 -3.13 7.32
C GLN A 777 -6.65 -2.96 8.77
N VAL A 778 -7.49 -3.84 9.30
CA VAL A 778 -7.98 -3.77 10.68
C VAL A 778 -7.33 -4.88 11.48
N GLY A 779 -6.14 -4.63 11.95
CA GLY A 779 -5.51 -5.47 12.95
C GLY A 779 -6.39 -5.47 14.20
N ILE A 780 -7.00 -6.63 14.50
CA ILE A 780 -7.66 -6.97 15.76
C ILE A 780 -8.96 -6.18 16.03
N GLY A 781 -10.11 -6.82 15.85
CA GLY A 781 -11.40 -6.38 16.38
C GLY A 781 -12.49 -6.02 15.37
N GLY A 782 -12.28 -6.26 14.08
CA GLY A 782 -13.16 -5.75 13.04
C GLY A 782 -14.27 -6.65 12.53
N THR A 783 -14.67 -7.69 13.25
CA THR A 783 -15.77 -8.57 12.81
C THR A 783 -17.12 -7.84 12.67
N GLU A 784 -17.42 -6.90 13.54
CA GLU A 784 -18.66 -6.09 13.45
C GLU A 784 -18.63 -5.12 12.25
N TYR A 785 -17.45 -4.59 11.90
CA TYR A 785 -17.30 -3.70 10.74
C TYR A 785 -17.44 -4.46 9.41
N LEU A 786 -16.88 -5.66 9.33
CA LEU A 786 -17.01 -6.52 8.15
C LEU A 786 -18.46 -7.00 7.93
N GLU A 787 -19.17 -7.37 8.99
CA GLU A 787 -20.60 -7.69 8.90
C GLU A 787 -21.41 -6.49 8.38
N HIS A 788 -21.11 -5.29 8.83
CA HIS A 788 -21.81 -4.07 8.37
C HIS A 788 -21.47 -3.70 6.92
N VAL A 789 -20.24 -3.92 6.47
CA VAL A 789 -19.82 -3.65 5.08
C VAL A 789 -20.43 -4.68 4.13
N VAL A 790 -20.42 -5.96 4.48
CA VAL A 790 -21.02 -7.03 3.67
C VAL A 790 -22.55 -6.87 3.62
N GLU A 791 -23.21 -6.57 4.75
CA GLU A 791 -24.67 -6.37 4.79
C GLU A 791 -25.10 -5.14 3.99
N ARG A 792 -24.37 -4.01 4.06
CA ARG A 792 -24.68 -2.79 3.28
C ARG A 792 -24.50 -2.98 1.77
N HIS A 793 -23.48 -3.70 1.34
CA HIS A 793 -23.23 -3.92 -0.08
C HIS A 793 -24.21 -4.95 -0.68
N PHE A 794 -24.59 -5.95 0.10
CA PHE A 794 -25.61 -6.91 -0.28
C PHE A 794 -26.98 -6.25 -0.46
N VAL A 795 -27.36 -5.35 0.43
CA VAL A 795 -28.62 -4.61 0.34
C VAL A 795 -28.62 -3.63 -0.85
N ALA A 796 -27.48 -3.04 -1.22
CA ALA A 796 -27.39 -2.13 -2.35
C ALA A 796 -27.46 -2.85 -3.71
N ALA A 797 -26.82 -4.01 -3.85
CA ALA A 797 -26.84 -4.80 -5.08
C ALA A 797 -28.20 -5.51 -5.34
N VAL A 798 -28.89 -5.91 -4.27
CA VAL A 798 -30.20 -6.57 -4.32
C VAL A 798 -31.35 -5.55 -4.32
N GLY A 799 -31.11 -4.31 -3.85
CA GLY A 799 -32.13 -3.27 -3.71
C GLY A 799 -32.79 -2.88 -5.04
N ASP A 800 -32.03 -2.72 -6.10
CA ASP A 800 -32.52 -2.25 -7.41
C ASP A 800 -33.37 -3.32 -8.15
N GLU A 801 -32.99 -4.57 -8.06
CA GLU A 801 -33.76 -5.69 -8.65
C GLU A 801 -35.04 -6.00 -7.87
N LEU A 802 -35.03 -5.82 -6.53
CA LEU A 802 -36.24 -5.94 -5.72
C LEU A 802 -37.22 -4.80 -5.97
N VAL A 803 -36.72 -3.58 -6.19
CA VAL A 803 -37.56 -2.42 -6.55
C VAL A 803 -38.18 -2.63 -7.93
N LYS A 804 -37.41 -3.05 -8.93
CA LYS A 804 -37.92 -3.38 -10.28
C LYS A 804 -38.85 -4.59 -10.28
N GLY A 805 -38.60 -5.54 -9.39
CA GLY A 805 -39.49 -6.70 -9.16
C GLY A 805 -40.85 -6.27 -8.54
N ALA A 806 -40.76 -5.39 -7.52
CA ALA A 806 -41.96 -4.85 -6.86
C ALA A 806 -42.77 -3.92 -7.77
N GLU A 807 -42.15 -3.13 -8.63
CA GLU A 807 -42.81 -2.30 -9.63
C GLU A 807 -43.50 -3.16 -10.70
N ARG A 808 -42.88 -4.21 -11.24
CA ARG A 808 -43.48 -5.14 -12.19
C ARG A 808 -44.71 -5.89 -11.60
N VAL A 809 -44.60 -6.29 -10.31
CA VAL A 809 -45.73 -6.93 -9.61
C VAL A 809 -46.85 -5.91 -9.32
N ALA A 810 -46.52 -4.67 -9.02
CA ALA A 810 -47.52 -3.61 -8.83
C ALA A 810 -48.19 -3.21 -10.16
N GLU A 811 -47.49 -3.29 -11.27
CA GLU A 811 -48.03 -3.05 -12.62
C GLU A 811 -48.91 -4.23 -13.08
N ALA A 812 -48.48 -5.48 -12.83
CA ALA A 812 -49.32 -6.68 -13.08
C ALA A 812 -50.58 -6.70 -12.21
N ALA A 813 -50.47 -6.22 -10.95
CA ALA A 813 -51.64 -6.10 -10.08
C ALA A 813 -52.63 -5.01 -10.52
N ARG A 814 -52.13 -3.95 -11.14
CA ARG A 814 -52.95 -2.88 -11.75
C ARG A 814 -53.59 -3.30 -13.07
N SER A 815 -52.97 -4.18 -13.83
CA SER A 815 -53.47 -4.72 -15.08
C SER A 815 -54.46 -5.91 -14.91
N GLY A 816 -54.70 -6.36 -13.67
CA GLY A 816 -55.67 -7.43 -13.38
C GLY A 816 -55.17 -8.83 -13.66
N THR A 817 -53.89 -9.05 -13.93
CA THR A 817 -53.32 -10.35 -14.36
C THR A 817 -52.58 -11.11 -13.22
N ALA A 818 -52.60 -10.64 -11.99
CA ALA A 818 -51.92 -11.27 -10.85
C ALA A 818 -52.80 -12.26 -10.10
N ASP A 819 -52.29 -13.49 -9.88
CA ASP A 819 -52.96 -14.54 -9.15
C ASP A 819 -52.98 -14.31 -7.63
N HIS A 820 -53.93 -14.92 -6.92
CA HIS A 820 -54.19 -14.70 -5.48
C HIS A 820 -52.99 -15.11 -4.56
N ARG A 821 -52.06 -15.94 -5.05
CA ARG A 821 -50.87 -16.38 -4.31
C ARG A 821 -49.81 -15.28 -4.12
N ASP A 822 -49.68 -14.38 -5.08
CA ASP A 822 -48.69 -13.31 -5.05
C ASP A 822 -49.05 -12.17 -4.06
N ARG A 823 -50.35 -11.91 -3.88
CA ARG A 823 -50.84 -10.93 -2.88
C ARG A 823 -50.52 -11.34 -1.43
N GLY A 824 -50.54 -12.62 -1.12
CA GLY A 824 -50.18 -13.13 0.22
C GLY A 824 -48.73 -13.04 0.58
N SER A 825 -47.85 -13.08 -0.40
CA SER A 825 -46.37 -12.94 -0.23
C SER A 825 -45.96 -11.50 -0.03
N ILE A 826 -46.56 -10.55 -0.75
CA ILE A 826 -46.29 -9.11 -0.64
C ILE A 826 -46.74 -8.59 0.72
N ASN A 827 -47.90 -8.98 1.23
CA ASN A 827 -48.37 -8.56 2.55
C ASN A 827 -47.53 -9.11 3.70
N ARG A 828 -46.99 -10.31 3.60
CA ARG A 828 -46.08 -10.87 4.60
C ARG A 828 -44.72 -10.18 4.60
N TYR A 829 -44.28 -9.70 3.46
CA TYR A 829 -43.02 -8.97 3.34
C TYR A 829 -43.13 -7.52 3.90
N LEU A 830 -44.22 -6.82 3.63
CA LEU A 830 -44.49 -5.48 4.10
C LEU A 830 -44.77 -5.43 5.62
N LEU A 831 -45.36 -6.48 6.20
CA LEU A 831 -45.65 -6.58 7.64
C LEU A 831 -44.37 -6.88 8.47
N ARG A 832 -43.38 -7.59 7.92
CA ARG A 832 -42.10 -7.83 8.60
C ARG A 832 -41.20 -6.59 8.69
N ARG A 833 -41.40 -5.58 7.84
CA ARG A 833 -40.63 -4.32 7.89
C ARG A 833 -41.19 -3.28 8.87
N ARG A 834 -42.41 -3.48 9.43
CA ARG A 834 -43.04 -2.52 10.35
C ARG A 834 -42.67 -2.72 11.83
N HIS A 835 -42.02 -3.82 12.20
CA HIS A 835 -41.53 -4.07 13.55
C HIS A 835 -40.13 -4.67 13.50
N PRO A 836 -39.08 -3.90 13.75
CA PRO A 836 -37.78 -4.43 14.10
C PRO A 836 -37.82 -4.82 15.58
N GLY A 837 -37.74 -6.11 15.85
CA GLY A 837 -37.48 -6.69 17.14
C GLY A 837 -36.13 -7.41 17.11
#